data_b8e13ddf852ba248fb7ac4f33bd7af29
#
_entry.id   b8e13ddf852ba248fb7ac4f33bd7af29
#
_cell.length_a   1.000
_cell.length_b   1.000
_cell.length_c   1.000
_cell.angle_alpha   90.00
_cell.angle_beta   90.00
_cell.angle_gamma   90.00
#
_symmetry.space_group_name_H-M   'P 1'
#
loop_
_entity.id
_entity.type
_entity.pdbx_description
1 polymer ?
#
loop_
_entity_poly.entity_id
_entity_poly.type
_entity_poly.pdbx_seq_one_letter_code
_entity_poly.pdbx_strand_id
1 'polypeptide(L)'
;MSDQFVKVGIAAVSFLSDMVNYKIPMSDGSGINLPQNSVIDSTRPCSNVKSVPVKTVKAEQFSKVYAKSSEVAVGSSTCDSSARAKCKGGDRATSVRSSKRGSAGEPASVSSLETKYTPSETYDKKKTVNQRPRTQPNKSIPNFNANVHNPDAKVGQPVSSGYRKSFKDARVPASMPSIARHSSGNGRIVENICSILRQLGWSPAAEAALGNLDCSMDAYQANQVLKQLQDHTVAHGFFYWLKRKPGFKHDGHTYTTMVGILGQAKQFTAINKLLDQMVRDGCQPNVVTYNRLIHSYGRANYLNEAVDVFDQMQKDGCEPDRVTYCTLIDIHAKAGYLDFAMDMYERMQGAGLAPDTFTYSVMINCLGKAGHLASADKLFYEMVEHGCTPNLVTYNIMIALQAKARNYESALKLYRDLQSAGFEPDKVTYSIVMEALGHLGYLDEAEAVFSEMKQRNWVPDEPVYGLLVDLWGKSGNVEKAWGWYQAMLQTGLRPNVPTCNSLLSAFLRVHRLGDAYSLLESMLGLGLIPSSQTYTLLLSCCTEARSPYDMGFCCDLMATTGHPAHLFLLSMPSAGADGQNVRDHVGKFLDMMRSEDRESKRGLVDAVVDFLHKSGLKEEAGLVWEVAAQKNVYPDAVREKSSCYWLINLHVMSDGTAVTALSRTLAWFRREMMMSGVGPSRIDIVTGWGRRSRVTGASMVRQAVQELLHMFSFPFFTVNGNTGCFVGCGEPLNKWLLQSYVERMHLL
;
A
#
# COMPACT_ATOMS: atom_id res chain seq x y z
N MET A 1 -46.59 -1.53 17.44
CA MET A 1 -45.41 -1.47 16.54
C MET A 1 -44.27 -2.44 16.97
N SER A 2 -44.10 -2.82 18.23
CA SER A 2 -43.04 -3.74 18.66
C SER A 2 -43.20 -5.20 18.15
N ASP A 3 -44.41 -5.70 18.03
CA ASP A 3 -44.67 -7.09 17.62
C ASP A 3 -44.47 -7.37 16.13
N GLN A 4 -44.55 -6.39 15.25
CA GLN A 4 -44.25 -6.53 13.84
C GLN A 4 -42.74 -6.56 13.57
N PHE A 5 -41.96 -5.85 14.36
CA PHE A 5 -40.49 -5.82 14.22
C PHE A 5 -39.82 -7.12 14.67
N VAL A 6 -40.35 -7.73 15.75
CA VAL A 6 -39.87 -9.04 16.21
C VAL A 6 -40.20 -10.13 15.18
N LYS A 7 -41.37 -10.06 14.53
CA LYS A 7 -41.77 -11.00 13.46
C LYS A 7 -40.93 -10.87 12.20
N VAL A 8 -40.48 -9.66 11.81
CA VAL A 8 -39.62 -9.45 10.65
C VAL A 8 -38.19 -9.92 10.94
N GLY A 9 -37.66 -9.66 12.13
CA GLY A 9 -36.35 -10.15 12.55
C GLY A 9 -36.28 -11.68 12.65
N ILE A 10 -37.31 -12.30 13.25
CA ILE A 10 -37.44 -13.76 13.30
C ILE A 10 -37.67 -14.34 11.89
N ALA A 11 -38.40 -13.64 11.02
CA ALA A 11 -38.59 -14.03 9.64
C ALA A 11 -37.30 -14.00 8.81
N ALA A 12 -36.41 -13.02 9.03
CA ALA A 12 -35.12 -12.95 8.31
C ALA A 12 -34.16 -14.06 8.75
N VAL A 13 -34.07 -14.35 10.06
CA VAL A 13 -33.23 -15.45 10.58
C VAL A 13 -33.85 -16.81 10.27
N SER A 14 -35.17 -16.96 10.42
CA SER A 14 -35.91 -18.16 10.02
C SER A 14 -35.83 -18.37 8.50
N PHE A 15 -35.88 -17.28 7.72
CA PHE A 15 -35.76 -17.31 6.26
C PHE A 15 -34.37 -17.81 5.81
N LEU A 16 -33.29 -17.37 6.44
CA LEU A 16 -31.94 -17.93 6.21
C LEU A 16 -31.84 -19.41 6.64
N SER A 17 -32.47 -19.79 7.76
CA SER A 17 -32.52 -21.17 8.25
C SER A 17 -33.41 -22.06 7.39
N ASP A 18 -34.57 -21.55 6.94
CA ASP A 18 -35.52 -22.27 6.09
C ASP A 18 -34.98 -22.44 4.65
N MET A 19 -34.17 -21.48 4.16
CA MET A 19 -33.55 -21.54 2.84
C MET A 19 -32.46 -22.61 2.77
N VAL A 20 -31.73 -22.88 3.86
CA VAL A 20 -30.74 -23.96 3.94
C VAL A 20 -31.41 -25.32 3.84
N ASN A 21 -32.72 -25.44 4.21
CA ASN A 21 -33.51 -26.65 4.14
C ASN A 21 -34.31 -26.83 2.83
N TYR A 22 -34.33 -25.80 1.96
CA TYR A 22 -35.07 -25.85 0.70
C TYR A 22 -34.18 -26.43 -0.40
N LYS A 23 -34.22 -27.78 -0.55
CA LYS A 23 -33.68 -28.45 -1.73
C LYS A 23 -34.54 -28.09 -2.95
N ILE A 24 -34.00 -27.31 -3.85
CA ILE A 24 -34.58 -27.06 -5.17
C ILE A 24 -34.57 -28.39 -5.92
N PRO A 25 -35.68 -28.88 -6.43
CA PRO A 25 -35.68 -30.07 -7.30
C PRO A 25 -34.97 -29.67 -8.61
N MET A 26 -33.77 -30.18 -8.82
CA MET A 26 -33.10 -30.14 -10.11
C MET A 26 -33.85 -31.01 -11.10
N SER A 27 -34.21 -30.44 -12.25
CA SER A 27 -34.79 -31.16 -13.37
C SER A 27 -33.78 -32.21 -13.88
N ASP A 28 -34.26 -33.44 -13.98
CA ASP A 28 -33.56 -34.61 -14.45
C ASP A 28 -32.83 -34.40 -15.78
N GLY A 29 -31.56 -34.71 -15.79
CA GLY A 29 -30.75 -34.83 -16.99
C GLY A 29 -29.44 -35.58 -16.75
N SER A 30 -29.51 -36.91 -16.90
CA SER A 30 -28.43 -37.86 -17.14
C SER A 30 -27.43 -38.17 -16.00
N GLY A 31 -27.46 -39.42 -15.59
CA GLY A 31 -26.70 -40.02 -14.50
C GLY A 31 -25.20 -40.14 -14.71
N ILE A 32 -24.49 -39.97 -13.61
CA ILE A 32 -23.22 -40.64 -13.35
C ILE A 32 -23.23 -41.08 -11.88
N ASN A 33 -23.09 -42.42 -11.72
CA ASN A 33 -22.94 -43.08 -10.43
C ASN A 33 -21.65 -42.68 -9.70
N LEU A 34 -21.77 -42.33 -8.44
CA LEU A 34 -20.66 -42.32 -7.50
C LEU A 34 -20.99 -43.21 -6.29
N PRO A 35 -20.00 -43.95 -5.75
CA PRO A 35 -20.24 -44.98 -4.75
C PRO A 35 -20.41 -44.42 -3.34
N GLN A 36 -21.34 -45.05 -2.63
CA GLN A 36 -21.57 -44.90 -1.20
C GLN A 36 -20.37 -45.40 -0.39
N ASN A 37 -19.94 -44.63 0.64
CA ASN A 37 -19.42 -45.25 1.86
C ASN A 37 -19.55 -44.33 3.07
N SER A 38 -20.20 -44.84 3.98
CA SER A 38 -20.09 -45.10 5.44
C SER A 38 -20.41 -43.98 6.39
N VAL A 39 -21.51 -44.18 7.05
CA VAL A 39 -22.02 -43.62 8.29
C VAL A 39 -21.05 -43.90 9.42
N ILE A 40 -20.71 -42.87 10.22
CA ILE A 40 -20.23 -43.05 11.60
C ILE A 40 -21.16 -42.29 12.53
N ASP A 41 -21.90 -43.07 13.28
CA ASP A 41 -22.74 -42.72 14.40
C ASP A 41 -21.87 -42.50 15.66
N SER A 42 -22.06 -41.42 16.38
CA SER A 42 -21.58 -41.30 17.76
C SER A 42 -22.45 -40.37 18.59
N THR A 43 -23.49 -40.98 19.14
CA THR A 43 -24.18 -40.52 20.35
C THR A 43 -23.36 -40.91 21.58
N ARG A 44 -22.97 -39.98 22.42
CA ARG A 44 -22.94 -40.08 23.89
C ARG A 44 -22.68 -38.74 24.58
N PRO A 45 -23.36 -38.45 25.70
CA PRO A 45 -23.26 -37.21 26.43
C PRO A 45 -22.20 -37.31 27.53
N CYS A 46 -21.51 -36.23 27.81
CA CYS A 46 -20.71 -36.06 29.02
C CYS A 46 -21.20 -34.85 29.84
N SER A 47 -21.56 -35.19 31.04
CA SER A 47 -22.02 -34.36 32.14
C SER A 47 -20.85 -33.63 32.86
N ASN A 48 -21.20 -32.49 33.48
CA ASN A 48 -20.54 -31.82 34.62
C ASN A 48 -19.32 -30.96 34.39
N VAL A 49 -19.53 -29.64 34.35
CA VAL A 49 -18.59 -28.68 34.93
C VAL A 49 -19.37 -27.59 35.69
N LYS A 50 -18.92 -27.36 36.90
CA LYS A 50 -19.49 -26.50 37.95
C LYS A 50 -19.46 -25.02 37.62
N SER A 51 -20.51 -24.32 37.96
CA SER A 51 -20.69 -22.88 37.98
C SER A 51 -19.67 -22.13 38.85
N VAL A 52 -19.00 -21.13 38.26
CA VAL A 52 -18.23 -20.10 38.99
C VAL A 52 -18.91 -18.76 38.75
N PRO A 53 -19.10 -17.90 39.76
CA PRO A 53 -19.92 -16.70 39.63
C PRO A 53 -19.26 -15.61 38.83
N VAL A 54 -20.01 -15.04 37.87
CA VAL A 54 -19.64 -13.91 37.04
C VAL A 54 -19.74 -12.62 37.86
N LYS A 55 -18.61 -11.91 37.98
CA LYS A 55 -18.58 -10.53 38.48
C LYS A 55 -19.01 -9.58 37.36
N THR A 56 -20.02 -8.80 37.62
CA THR A 56 -20.48 -7.68 36.84
C THR A 56 -19.35 -6.68 36.59
N VAL A 57 -18.99 -6.46 35.34
CA VAL A 57 -18.05 -5.43 34.91
C VAL A 57 -18.86 -4.20 34.49
N LYS A 58 -18.62 -3.09 35.20
CA LYS A 58 -19.28 -1.79 35.02
C LYS A 58 -18.87 -1.12 33.71
N ALA A 59 -19.75 -0.24 33.26
CA ALA A 59 -19.70 0.57 32.01
C ALA A 59 -18.47 1.48 31.78
N GLU A 60 -17.39 1.31 32.54
CA GLU A 60 -16.16 2.10 32.44
C GLU A 60 -15.25 1.76 31.24
N GLN A 61 -15.63 0.76 30.42
CA GLN A 61 -14.74 0.30 29.33
C GLN A 61 -14.84 1.12 28.05
N PHE A 62 -15.94 1.84 27.81
CA PHE A 62 -16.10 2.64 26.58
C PHE A 62 -15.21 3.90 26.56
N SER A 63 -15.08 4.60 27.69
CA SER A 63 -14.23 5.79 27.77
C SER A 63 -12.72 5.48 27.69
N LYS A 64 -12.30 4.26 28.07
CA LYS A 64 -10.88 3.85 28.01
C LYS A 64 -10.40 3.42 26.63
N VAL A 65 -11.29 2.97 25.74
CA VAL A 65 -10.93 2.56 24.39
C VAL A 65 -10.70 3.77 23.48
N TYR A 66 -11.43 4.87 23.71
CA TYR A 66 -11.24 6.12 22.97
C TYR A 66 -10.12 7.01 23.54
N ALA A 67 -9.74 6.83 24.80
CA ALA A 67 -8.65 7.57 25.45
C ALA A 67 -7.25 7.00 25.18
N LYS A 68 -7.13 5.72 24.79
CA LYS A 68 -5.83 5.06 24.55
C LYS A 68 -5.15 5.36 23.23
N SER A 69 -5.80 6.06 22.30
CA SER A 69 -5.17 6.48 21.06
C SER A 69 -4.43 7.82 21.13
N SER A 70 -4.45 8.51 22.27
CA SER A 70 -3.74 9.79 22.48
C SER A 70 -2.48 9.70 23.35
N GLU A 71 -2.07 8.51 23.82
CA GLU A 71 -0.91 8.36 24.71
C GLU A 71 0.32 7.67 24.10
N VAL A 72 0.63 7.92 22.84
CA VAL A 72 1.93 7.53 22.28
C VAL A 72 2.61 8.75 21.68
N ALA A 73 3.06 9.64 22.53
CA ALA A 73 4.19 10.55 22.33
C ALA A 73 4.33 11.49 23.53
N VAL A 74 4.93 11.10 24.63
CA VAL A 74 5.88 11.89 25.44
C VAL A 74 6.47 10.95 26.49
N GLY A 75 7.67 10.50 26.27
CA GLY A 75 8.51 9.89 27.30
C GLY A 75 9.22 10.98 28.06
N SER A 76 8.88 11.18 29.32
CA SER A 76 9.66 12.03 30.19
C SER A 76 10.30 11.20 31.29
N SER A 77 11.60 11.34 31.37
CA SER A 77 12.46 10.93 32.47
C SER A 77 12.09 11.63 33.76
N THR A 78 11.86 10.84 34.81
CA THR A 78 11.80 11.28 36.21
C THR A 78 13.20 11.26 36.80
N CYS A 79 13.57 12.36 37.50
CA CYS A 79 14.48 12.29 38.62
C CYS A 79 13.99 13.22 39.74
N ASP A 80 13.85 12.62 40.90
CA ASP A 80 13.59 13.21 42.23
C ASP A 80 14.69 14.21 42.61
N SER A 81 14.32 15.29 43.30
CA SER A 81 14.71 15.53 44.69
C SER A 81 14.34 16.92 45.17
N SER A 82 13.75 16.90 46.34
CA SER A 82 13.47 17.93 47.33
C SER A 82 14.52 19.06 47.49
N ALA A 83 14.04 20.31 47.70
CA ALA A 83 14.30 21.10 48.94
C ALA A 83 13.73 22.53 48.88
N ARG A 84 13.22 22.94 50.01
CA ARG A 84 12.73 24.25 50.45
C ARG A 84 13.75 25.40 50.24
N ALA A 85 13.29 26.62 49.93
CA ALA A 85 13.30 27.80 50.83
C ALA A 85 12.98 29.10 50.08
N LYS A 86 11.96 29.77 50.56
CA LYS A 86 11.79 31.16 51.00
C LYS A 86 12.69 32.28 50.43
N CYS A 87 11.99 33.29 50.00
CA CYS A 87 11.95 34.70 50.45
C CYS A 87 12.14 35.78 49.36
N LYS A 88 11.14 36.73 49.39
CA LYS A 88 11.21 38.21 49.26
C LYS A 88 11.90 38.79 48.01
N GLY A 89 11.33 39.68 47.24
CA GLY A 89 10.53 40.86 47.51
C GLY A 89 11.13 42.01 46.72
N GLY A 90 10.36 42.97 46.29
CA GLY A 90 10.84 44.31 45.84
C GLY A 90 10.55 44.62 44.38
N ASP A 91 9.50 45.22 44.05
CA ASP A 91 9.07 46.61 43.93
C ASP A 91 9.77 47.46 42.83
N ARG A 92 8.88 48.16 42.19
CA ARG A 92 8.92 49.44 41.49
C ARG A 92 9.05 49.40 39.97
N ALA A 93 7.96 49.71 39.31
CA ALA A 93 7.23 50.98 39.12
C ALA A 93 7.96 51.95 38.18
N THR A 94 7.28 52.34 37.20
CA THR A 94 6.83 53.68 36.76
C THR A 94 6.62 53.64 35.24
N SER A 95 5.42 53.84 34.79
CA SER A 95 4.66 55.04 34.46
C SER A 95 5.15 55.66 33.15
N VAL A 96 4.40 56.11 32.25
CA VAL A 96 3.25 57.00 32.17
C VAL A 96 2.96 57.37 30.69
N ARG A 97 1.70 57.47 30.39
CA ARG A 97 0.92 58.41 29.57
C ARG A 97 0.96 58.35 28.04
N SER A 98 -0.15 58.18 27.44
CA SER A 98 -1.35 59.00 27.13
C SER A 98 -1.16 59.78 25.84
N SER A 99 -2.05 59.93 24.95
CA SER A 99 -3.44 60.37 24.95
C SER A 99 -4.01 60.39 23.53
N LYS A 100 -5.23 60.00 23.41
CA LYS A 100 -6.45 60.74 23.07
C LYS A 100 -6.76 61.12 21.62
N ARG A 101 -7.97 60.70 21.24
CA ARG A 101 -9.09 61.39 20.56
C ARG A 101 -8.95 61.57 19.04
N GLY A 102 -9.97 61.35 18.27
CA GLY A 102 -11.42 61.21 18.39
C GLY A 102 -12.06 61.19 17.02
N SER A 103 -13.14 60.60 17.02
CA SER A 103 -14.50 60.91 16.62
C SER A 103 -14.87 60.86 15.15
N ALA A 104 -15.75 59.95 14.85
CA ALA A 104 -17.13 60.14 14.43
C ALA A 104 -17.42 60.42 12.96
N GLY A 105 -18.35 59.63 12.41
CA GLY A 105 -19.19 60.04 11.29
C GLY A 105 -19.63 58.87 10.37
N GLU A 106 -20.70 58.19 10.71
CA GLU A 106 -21.65 57.63 9.77
C GLU A 106 -22.65 58.71 9.28
N PRO A 107 -23.54 58.53 8.29
CA PRO A 107 -23.93 57.36 7.46
C PRO A 107 -24.35 57.67 5.99
N ALA A 108 -24.96 56.65 5.39
CA ALA A 108 -25.95 56.70 4.29
C ALA A 108 -25.44 56.35 2.87
N SER A 109 -25.80 55.22 2.36
CA SER A 109 -26.97 54.74 1.59
C SER A 109 -26.91 54.98 0.08
N VAL A 110 -27.34 53.90 -0.62
CA VAL A 110 -28.15 53.85 -1.83
C VAL A 110 -27.52 53.42 -3.16
N SER A 111 -27.99 52.26 -3.60
CA SER A 111 -28.47 51.78 -4.90
C SER A 111 -27.53 51.41 -6.05
N SER A 112 -27.65 50.12 -6.38
CA SER A 112 -28.04 49.50 -7.67
C SER A 112 -27.52 50.08 -8.97
N LEU A 113 -26.92 49.20 -9.78
CA LEU A 113 -27.44 48.83 -11.11
C LEU A 113 -26.52 47.85 -11.84
N GLU A 114 -27.19 46.85 -12.39
CA GLU A 114 -26.69 45.86 -13.36
C GLU A 114 -26.10 46.52 -14.61
N THR A 115 -25.17 45.87 -15.30
CA THR A 115 -25.36 45.47 -16.69
C THR A 115 -24.21 44.58 -17.22
N LYS A 116 -24.63 43.57 -17.94
CA LYS A 116 -23.93 42.66 -18.85
C LYS A 116 -23.10 43.39 -19.92
N TYR A 117 -22.04 42.80 -20.42
CA TYR A 117 -21.85 42.40 -21.83
C TYR A 117 -20.41 41.91 -22.08
N THR A 118 -20.27 40.75 -22.74
CA THR A 118 -19.21 40.26 -23.60
C THR A 118 -19.44 40.78 -25.02
N PRO A 119 -18.59 40.46 -26.06
CA PRO A 119 -17.17 40.11 -26.21
C PRO A 119 -16.48 40.86 -27.39
N SER A 120 -15.31 40.35 -27.81
CA SER A 120 -14.70 40.39 -29.15
C SER A 120 -13.63 41.45 -29.47
N GLU A 121 -12.59 40.88 -29.97
CA GLU A 121 -11.87 41.01 -31.24
C GLU A 121 -10.75 42.07 -31.41
N THR A 122 -9.55 41.50 -31.63
CA THR A 122 -8.60 41.65 -32.75
C THR A 122 -7.91 43.01 -33.06
N TYR A 123 -6.73 42.78 -33.61
CA TYR A 123 -5.80 43.65 -34.42
C TYR A 123 -4.65 44.33 -33.66
N ASP A 124 -3.48 44.22 -34.03
CA ASP A 124 -2.53 43.94 -35.08
C ASP A 124 -1.39 45.00 -35.07
N LYS A 125 -0.15 44.52 -35.23
CA LYS A 125 1.02 45.13 -35.87
C LYS A 125 1.62 46.49 -35.42
N LYS A 126 2.92 46.46 -35.17
CA LYS A 126 4.06 46.94 -35.99
C LYS A 126 5.31 47.22 -35.14
N LYS A 127 6.43 46.56 -35.39
CA LYS A 127 7.70 46.90 -36.09
C LYS A 127 8.43 48.16 -35.57
N THR A 128 9.71 47.97 -35.21
CA THR A 128 10.96 48.50 -35.77
C THR A 128 12.14 48.06 -34.90
N VAL A 129 13.12 47.33 -35.33
CA VAL A 129 14.31 47.53 -36.17
C VAL A 129 15.41 48.35 -35.43
N ASN A 130 16.54 47.73 -35.22
CA ASN A 130 17.95 48.05 -35.49
C ASN A 130 18.83 47.59 -34.28
N GLN A 131 20.02 47.10 -34.37
CA GLN A 131 21.09 46.82 -35.35
C GLN A 131 22.25 46.19 -34.57
N ARG A 132 22.97 45.30 -35.23
CA ARG A 132 24.24 44.69 -34.81
C ARG A 132 25.42 45.68 -34.98
N PRO A 133 26.65 45.37 -34.48
CA PRO A 133 27.60 44.56 -35.26
C PRO A 133 28.53 43.64 -34.41
N ARG A 134 28.82 42.50 -34.93
CA ARG A 134 30.02 41.76 -35.39
C ARG A 134 31.39 42.17 -34.84
N THR A 135 32.15 41.14 -34.35
CA THR A 135 33.48 40.78 -34.88
C THR A 135 33.93 39.41 -34.41
N GLN A 136 34.33 38.58 -35.36
CA GLN A 136 35.27 37.45 -35.28
C GLN A 136 36.65 37.96 -35.74
N PRO A 137 37.83 37.25 -35.65
CA PRO A 137 38.04 35.94 -36.24
C PRO A 137 39.16 34.99 -35.67
N ASN A 138 39.06 33.73 -36.05
CA ASN A 138 40.11 32.81 -36.61
C ASN A 138 41.31 32.26 -35.81
N LYS A 139 41.49 30.95 -35.89
CA LYS A 139 42.50 30.05 -36.55
C LYS A 139 42.69 28.79 -35.71
N SER A 140 42.91 27.56 -36.18
CA SER A 140 43.17 26.93 -37.51
C SER A 140 43.26 25.42 -37.30
N ILE A 141 42.80 24.69 -38.30
CA ILE A 141 42.91 23.21 -38.51
C ILE A 141 44.34 22.89 -38.97
N PRO A 142 44.84 21.63 -38.87
CA PRO A 142 45.01 20.91 -40.14
C PRO A 142 44.50 19.46 -40.21
N ASN A 143 43.96 19.15 -41.34
CA ASN A 143 43.67 17.87 -41.98
C ASN A 143 44.93 17.06 -42.30
N PHE A 144 44.78 15.73 -42.41
CA PHE A 144 45.42 14.97 -43.47
C PHE A 144 44.50 13.82 -43.99
N ASN A 145 44.31 13.87 -45.29
CA ASN A 145 43.70 12.99 -46.28
C ASN A 145 44.36 11.59 -46.29
N ALA A 146 43.85 10.57 -46.90
CA ALA A 146 42.88 10.18 -47.92
C ALA A 146 43.36 8.81 -48.47
N ASN A 147 42.56 7.92 -48.82
CA ASN A 147 42.25 7.41 -50.18
C ASN A 147 41.69 5.97 -50.13
N VAL A 148 40.46 5.84 -50.61
CA VAL A 148 40.00 5.19 -51.86
C VAL A 148 40.09 3.67 -51.94
N HIS A 149 39.04 2.92 -51.91
CA HIS A 149 38.31 2.23 -52.98
C HIS A 149 37.25 1.27 -52.47
N ASN A 150 36.05 1.41 -53.02
CA ASN A 150 34.91 0.49 -53.09
C ASN A 150 35.09 -0.41 -54.30
N PRO A 151 34.37 -1.54 -54.60
CA PRO A 151 32.99 -1.87 -54.19
C PRO A 151 32.70 -3.37 -53.90
N ASP A 152 31.42 -3.64 -53.62
CA ASP A 152 30.58 -4.82 -53.86
C ASP A 152 30.16 -5.71 -52.69
N ALA A 153 28.88 -5.50 -52.41
CA ALA A 153 27.76 -6.46 -52.25
C ALA A 153 27.86 -7.65 -51.28
N LYS A 154 27.04 -7.68 -50.29
CA LYS A 154 25.87 -8.58 -50.07
C LYS A 154 25.40 -8.60 -48.60
N VAL A 155 24.14 -8.27 -48.50
CA VAL A 155 23.09 -8.79 -47.59
C VAL A 155 23.50 -9.79 -46.51
N GLY A 156 23.22 -9.47 -45.25
CA GLY A 156 23.21 -10.41 -44.13
C GLY A 156 22.64 -9.78 -42.84
N GLN A 157 21.57 -10.37 -42.37
CA GLN A 157 20.69 -9.98 -41.24
C GLN A 157 21.35 -9.95 -39.86
N PRO A 158 20.66 -9.39 -38.83
CA PRO A 158 21.22 -9.07 -37.52
C PRO A 158 21.18 -10.24 -36.53
N VAL A 159 22.21 -10.31 -35.71
CA VAL A 159 22.35 -11.32 -34.65
C VAL A 159 21.81 -10.76 -33.35
N SER A 160 20.77 -11.41 -32.84
CA SER A 160 20.20 -11.24 -31.52
C SER A 160 21.03 -11.95 -30.45
N SER A 161 21.37 -11.27 -29.36
CA SER A 161 21.93 -11.92 -28.18
C SER A 161 20.83 -12.21 -27.16
N GLY A 162 20.38 -13.47 -27.13
CA GLY A 162 19.49 -13.98 -26.08
C GLY A 162 20.26 -14.82 -25.06
N TYR A 163 20.10 -14.50 -23.79
CA TYR A 163 20.48 -15.37 -22.69
C TYR A 163 19.39 -16.41 -22.45
N ARG A 164 19.70 -17.69 -22.65
CA ARG A 164 18.94 -18.79 -22.05
C ARG A 164 19.89 -19.90 -21.59
N LYS A 165 19.77 -20.24 -20.31
CA LYS A 165 20.29 -21.50 -19.73
C LYS A 165 19.40 -22.66 -20.16
N SER A 166 19.98 -23.76 -20.63
CA SER A 166 19.50 -25.09 -20.31
C SER A 166 20.49 -26.16 -20.79
N PHE A 167 20.50 -27.22 -20.08
CA PHE A 167 21.44 -28.36 -20.02
C PHE A 167 21.42 -29.29 -21.25
N LYS A 168 22.58 -29.95 -21.41
CA LYS A 168 22.92 -31.34 -21.80
C LYS A 168 23.57 -31.62 -23.17
N ASP A 169 24.80 -32.09 -22.99
CA ASP A 169 25.49 -33.21 -23.65
C ASP A 169 25.95 -33.16 -25.11
N ALA A 170 27.27 -33.34 -25.18
CA ALA A 170 28.09 -34.25 -26.00
C ALA A 170 28.88 -33.72 -27.20
N ARG A 171 30.20 -33.93 -27.06
CA ARG A 171 31.24 -34.26 -28.06
C ARG A 171 31.93 -33.18 -28.90
N VAL A 172 33.23 -33.13 -28.60
CA VAL A 172 34.37 -32.47 -29.27
C VAL A 172 34.68 -33.12 -30.62
N PRO A 173 35.29 -32.44 -31.64
CA PRO A 173 36.76 -32.27 -31.62
C PRO A 173 37.35 -30.95 -32.19
N ALA A 174 38.42 -30.57 -31.57
CA ALA A 174 39.68 -29.97 -31.92
C ALA A 174 39.90 -29.12 -33.22
N SER A 175 40.45 -27.92 -33.06
CA SER A 175 41.81 -27.50 -33.34
C SER A 175 42.00 -25.96 -33.33
N MET A 176 42.75 -25.49 -32.46
CA MET A 176 43.86 -24.54 -32.30
C MET A 176 44.03 -23.32 -33.25
N PRO A 177 44.83 -22.29 -32.84
CA PRO A 177 45.16 -21.75 -31.54
C PRO A 177 45.01 -20.20 -31.40
N SER A 178 45.10 -19.77 -30.29
CA SER A 178 45.11 -18.70 -29.55
C SER A 178 46.02 -17.67 -29.11
N ILE A 179 45.75 -16.77 -28.42
CA ILE A 179 46.65 -15.88 -27.67
C ILE A 179 46.29 -15.94 -26.21
N ALA A 180 47.19 -16.56 -25.44
CA ALA A 180 47.10 -16.70 -24.01
C ALA A 180 47.31 -15.36 -23.32
N ARG A 181 46.28 -14.91 -22.58
CA ARG A 181 46.44 -13.94 -21.51
C ARG A 181 46.69 -14.75 -20.20
N HIS A 182 47.78 -14.43 -19.52
CA HIS A 182 48.16 -14.96 -18.21
C HIS A 182 47.09 -14.63 -17.16
N SER A 183 46.12 -15.51 -16.95
CA SER A 183 45.17 -15.46 -15.80
C SER A 183 44.65 -16.83 -15.35
N SER A 184 45.29 -17.94 -15.76
CA SER A 184 44.72 -19.26 -15.55
C SER A 184 45.05 -19.95 -14.19
N GLY A 185 45.90 -19.36 -13.35
CA GLY A 185 46.20 -19.89 -12.02
C GLY A 185 45.26 -19.38 -10.91
N ASN A 186 45.00 -18.07 -10.92
CA ASN A 186 44.27 -17.40 -9.83
C ASN A 186 42.78 -17.73 -9.81
N GLY A 187 42.13 -17.91 -10.95
CA GLY A 187 40.70 -18.24 -11.02
C GLY A 187 40.38 -19.64 -10.51
N ARG A 188 41.27 -20.61 -10.74
CA ARG A 188 41.11 -22.00 -10.27
C ARG A 188 41.19 -22.13 -8.75
N ILE A 189 42.04 -21.34 -8.08
CA ILE A 189 42.17 -21.35 -6.61
C ILE A 189 40.90 -20.85 -5.96
N VAL A 190 40.35 -19.70 -6.43
CA VAL A 190 39.10 -19.12 -5.95
C VAL A 190 37.94 -20.09 -6.13
N GLU A 191 37.84 -20.73 -7.30
CA GLU A 191 36.75 -21.66 -7.63
C GLU A 191 36.83 -22.95 -6.80
N ASN A 192 38.03 -23.51 -6.59
CA ASN A 192 38.25 -24.68 -5.71
C ASN A 192 37.82 -24.37 -4.27
N ILE A 193 38.25 -23.24 -3.72
CA ILE A 193 37.89 -22.84 -2.36
C ILE A 193 36.36 -22.61 -2.25
N CYS A 194 35.74 -21.92 -3.21
CA CYS A 194 34.31 -21.74 -3.23
C CYS A 194 33.55 -23.06 -3.34
N SER A 195 34.06 -24.02 -4.11
CA SER A 195 33.47 -25.37 -4.22
C SER A 195 33.52 -26.12 -2.88
N ILE A 196 34.69 -26.13 -2.20
CA ILE A 196 34.83 -26.72 -0.88
C ILE A 196 33.88 -26.10 0.13
N LEU A 197 33.81 -24.75 0.18
CA LEU A 197 32.97 -24.01 1.13
C LEU A 197 31.47 -24.17 0.85
N ARG A 198 31.06 -24.32 -0.42
CA ARG A 198 29.67 -24.63 -0.78
C ARG A 198 29.23 -26.04 -0.43
N GLN A 199 30.17 -27.02 -0.53
CA GLN A 199 29.87 -28.42 -0.25
C GLN A 199 29.86 -28.74 1.24
N LEU A 200 30.84 -28.22 1.99
CA LEU A 200 31.10 -28.60 3.39
C LEU A 200 30.57 -27.57 4.40
N GLY A 201 30.12 -26.39 3.92
CA GLY A 201 29.79 -25.27 4.79
C GLY A 201 31.03 -24.84 5.61
N TRP A 202 30.83 -24.16 6.74
CA TRP A 202 31.90 -23.90 7.68
C TRP A 202 31.94 -25.02 8.74
N SER A 203 32.89 -25.93 8.61
CA SER A 203 33.03 -27.11 9.44
C SER A 203 34.51 -27.45 9.65
N PRO A 204 34.87 -28.27 10.64
CA PRO A 204 36.24 -28.76 10.82
C PRO A 204 36.79 -29.47 9.58
N ALA A 205 35.91 -30.15 8.82
CA ALA A 205 36.27 -30.80 7.57
C ALA A 205 36.66 -29.78 6.49
N ALA A 206 35.91 -28.62 6.41
CA ALA A 206 36.25 -27.54 5.52
C ALA A 206 37.59 -26.87 5.91
N GLU A 207 37.83 -26.62 7.19
CA GLU A 207 39.13 -26.11 7.68
C GLU A 207 40.29 -27.03 7.32
N ALA A 208 40.14 -28.35 7.49
CA ALA A 208 41.13 -29.34 7.10
C ALA A 208 41.37 -29.37 5.59
N ALA A 209 40.31 -29.38 4.80
CA ALA A 209 40.39 -29.33 3.34
C ALA A 209 41.08 -28.06 2.82
N LEU A 210 40.77 -26.90 3.40
CA LEU A 210 41.41 -25.62 3.10
C LEU A 210 42.90 -25.59 3.61
N GLY A 211 43.19 -26.28 4.69
CA GLY A 211 44.54 -26.41 5.24
C GLY A 211 45.47 -27.23 4.34
N ASN A 212 44.93 -28.23 3.65
CA ASN A 212 45.63 -29.09 2.73
C ASN A 212 45.87 -28.47 1.34
N LEU A 213 45.25 -27.30 1.06
CA LEU A 213 45.54 -26.56 -0.16
C LEU A 213 46.87 -25.80 0.03
N ASP A 214 47.91 -26.26 -0.65
CA ASP A 214 49.24 -25.63 -0.64
C ASP A 214 49.26 -24.40 -1.54
N CYS A 215 48.42 -23.41 -1.20
CA CYS A 215 48.31 -22.15 -1.95
C CYS A 215 48.45 -20.96 -1.02
N SER A 216 49.36 -20.07 -1.36
CA SER A 216 49.38 -18.72 -0.78
C SER A 216 48.25 -17.90 -1.42
N MET A 217 47.38 -17.37 -0.58
CA MET A 217 46.25 -16.51 -1.02
C MET A 217 46.58 -15.07 -0.69
N ASP A 218 46.31 -14.16 -1.62
CA ASP A 218 46.38 -12.74 -1.37
C ASP A 218 44.99 -12.16 -0.97
N ALA A 219 44.99 -10.91 -0.49
CA ALA A 219 43.74 -10.24 -0.05
C ALA A 219 42.75 -10.09 -1.20
N TYR A 220 43.18 -9.92 -2.43
CA TYR A 220 42.31 -9.81 -3.61
C TYR A 220 41.59 -11.14 -3.87
N GLN A 221 42.26 -12.25 -3.87
CA GLN A 221 41.70 -13.60 -4.05
C GLN A 221 40.72 -13.92 -2.91
N ALA A 222 41.09 -13.59 -1.66
CA ALA A 222 40.22 -13.72 -0.50
C ALA A 222 38.93 -12.94 -0.66
N ASN A 223 39.03 -11.72 -1.16
CA ASN A 223 37.86 -10.88 -1.45
C ASN A 223 36.98 -11.46 -2.57
N GLN A 224 37.57 -12.07 -3.61
CA GLN A 224 36.82 -12.76 -4.65
C GLN A 224 36.04 -13.98 -4.11
N VAL A 225 36.64 -14.74 -3.18
CA VAL A 225 35.96 -15.84 -2.50
C VAL A 225 34.79 -15.29 -1.65
N LEU A 226 35.02 -14.29 -0.80
CA LEU A 226 34.02 -13.69 0.06
C LEU A 226 32.81 -13.18 -0.75
N LYS A 227 33.02 -12.55 -1.92
CA LYS A 227 31.94 -12.07 -2.80
C LYS A 227 31.07 -13.19 -3.38
N GLN A 228 31.59 -14.43 -3.46
CA GLN A 228 30.84 -15.58 -3.98
C GLN A 228 30.09 -16.36 -2.88
N LEU A 229 30.38 -16.09 -1.59
CA LEU A 229 29.73 -16.74 -0.47
C LEU A 229 28.40 -16.02 -0.16
N GLN A 230 27.34 -16.82 -0.07
CA GLN A 230 25.99 -16.31 0.27
C GLN A 230 25.71 -16.43 1.78
N ASP A 231 26.30 -17.46 2.43
CA ASP A 231 26.11 -17.69 3.86
C ASP A 231 27.12 -16.89 4.68
N HIS A 232 26.60 -16.04 5.55
CA HIS A 232 27.40 -15.19 6.43
C HIS A 232 28.21 -15.99 7.45
N THR A 233 27.77 -17.19 7.87
CA THR A 233 28.48 -18.04 8.82
C THR A 233 29.70 -18.62 8.18
N VAL A 234 29.58 -19.10 6.93
CA VAL A 234 30.69 -19.61 6.13
C VAL A 234 31.69 -18.49 5.81
N ALA A 235 31.18 -17.31 5.40
CA ALA A 235 32.04 -16.17 5.12
C ALA A 235 32.80 -15.69 6.37
N HIS A 236 32.13 -15.64 7.52
CA HIS A 236 32.74 -15.27 8.80
C HIS A 236 33.82 -16.27 9.24
N GLY A 237 33.53 -17.57 9.16
CA GLY A 237 34.51 -18.62 9.46
C GLY A 237 35.73 -18.55 8.56
N PHE A 238 35.51 -18.40 7.24
CA PHE A 238 36.59 -18.28 6.25
C PHE A 238 37.46 -17.02 6.49
N PHE A 239 36.82 -15.86 6.79
CA PHE A 239 37.51 -14.62 7.08
C PHE A 239 38.46 -14.77 8.29
N TYR A 240 37.98 -15.33 9.40
CA TYR A 240 38.81 -15.51 10.59
C TYR A 240 39.83 -16.65 10.44
N TRP A 241 39.59 -17.66 9.62
CA TRP A 241 40.56 -18.67 9.27
C TRP A 241 41.76 -18.08 8.52
N LEU A 242 41.50 -17.23 7.51
CA LEU A 242 42.54 -16.51 6.80
C LEU A 242 43.36 -15.61 7.73
N LYS A 243 42.75 -14.96 8.68
CA LYS A 243 43.45 -14.11 9.65
C LYS A 243 44.41 -14.88 10.52
N ARG A 244 44.18 -16.18 10.76
CA ARG A 244 45.10 -17.08 11.51
C ARG A 244 46.26 -17.59 10.66
N LYS A 245 46.25 -17.42 9.34
CA LYS A 245 47.31 -17.86 8.43
C LYS A 245 48.56 -16.95 8.59
N PRO A 246 49.76 -17.52 8.78
CA PRO A 246 50.99 -16.73 8.84
C PRO A 246 51.21 -15.96 7.53
N GLY A 247 51.54 -14.67 7.63
CA GLY A 247 51.83 -13.83 6.50
C GLY A 247 50.61 -13.24 5.77
N PHE A 248 49.37 -13.63 6.12
CA PHE A 248 48.14 -13.05 5.53
C PHE A 248 47.66 -11.85 6.34
N LYS A 249 47.31 -10.78 5.64
CA LYS A 249 46.64 -9.61 6.22
C LYS A 249 45.42 -9.25 5.36
N HIS A 250 44.31 -9.06 6.02
CA HIS A 250 43.13 -8.48 5.38
C HIS A 250 43.39 -7.01 4.99
N ASP A 251 42.87 -6.61 3.84
CA ASP A 251 42.86 -5.23 3.39
C ASP A 251 41.48 -4.57 3.64
N GLY A 252 41.39 -3.26 3.38
CA GLY A 252 40.13 -2.53 3.51
C GLY A 252 38.98 -3.08 2.63
N HIS A 253 39.31 -3.73 1.52
CA HIS A 253 38.29 -4.32 0.63
C HIS A 253 37.69 -5.60 1.20
N THR A 254 38.48 -6.47 1.82
CA THR A 254 38.01 -7.68 2.48
C THR A 254 37.13 -7.35 3.69
N TYR A 255 37.52 -6.36 4.51
CA TYR A 255 36.70 -5.84 5.60
C TYR A 255 35.38 -5.27 5.11
N THR A 256 35.40 -4.40 4.11
CA THR A 256 34.20 -3.78 3.53
C THR A 256 33.25 -4.83 2.94
N THR A 257 33.78 -5.88 2.30
CA THR A 257 32.97 -6.98 1.77
C THR A 257 32.31 -7.75 2.90
N MET A 258 33.07 -8.03 3.97
CA MET A 258 32.52 -8.73 5.15
C MET A 258 31.47 -7.92 5.89
N VAL A 259 31.64 -6.59 6.02
CA VAL A 259 30.60 -5.67 6.52
C VAL A 259 29.32 -5.82 5.71
N GLY A 260 29.43 -5.86 4.37
CA GLY A 260 28.27 -6.03 3.49
C GLY A 260 27.56 -7.37 3.68
N ILE A 261 28.31 -8.48 3.86
CA ILE A 261 27.76 -9.83 4.08
C ILE A 261 27.03 -9.89 5.44
N LEU A 262 27.68 -9.41 6.51
CA LEU A 262 27.07 -9.36 7.84
C LEU A 262 25.85 -8.42 7.88
N GLY A 263 25.89 -7.33 7.12
CA GLY A 263 24.77 -6.39 6.98
C GLY A 263 23.54 -7.02 6.32
N GLN A 264 23.74 -7.83 5.27
CA GLN A 264 22.66 -8.60 4.65
C GLN A 264 22.03 -9.60 5.63
N ALA A 265 22.85 -10.19 6.50
CA ALA A 265 22.42 -11.10 7.56
C ALA A 265 21.92 -10.40 8.84
N LYS A 266 21.88 -9.06 8.87
CA LYS A 266 21.47 -8.22 10.02
C LYS A 266 22.28 -8.49 11.30
N GLN A 267 23.55 -8.90 11.18
CA GLN A 267 24.45 -9.21 12.29
C GLN A 267 25.21 -7.96 12.78
N PHE A 268 24.50 -6.95 13.27
CA PHE A 268 25.06 -5.63 13.61
C PHE A 268 26.10 -5.68 14.73
N THR A 269 25.92 -6.53 15.73
CA THR A 269 26.92 -6.71 16.79
C THR A 269 28.25 -7.28 16.27
N ALA A 270 28.18 -8.14 15.25
CA ALA A 270 29.38 -8.67 14.59
C ALA A 270 30.04 -7.59 13.71
N ILE A 271 29.24 -6.73 13.08
CA ILE A 271 29.74 -5.60 12.28
C ILE A 271 30.55 -4.64 13.16
N ASN A 272 30.03 -4.24 14.33
CA ASN A 272 30.74 -3.31 15.22
C ASN A 272 32.08 -3.89 15.67
N LYS A 273 32.12 -5.17 16.07
CA LYS A 273 33.37 -5.86 16.40
C LYS A 273 34.36 -5.94 15.22
N LEU A 274 33.81 -6.10 14.00
CA LEU A 274 34.62 -6.17 12.78
C LEU A 274 35.22 -4.80 12.43
N LEU A 275 34.51 -3.72 12.64
CA LEU A 275 34.99 -2.34 12.45
C LEU A 275 36.10 -2.01 13.45
N ASP A 276 35.90 -2.30 14.75
CA ASP A 276 36.94 -2.14 15.77
C ASP A 276 38.20 -2.91 15.41
N GLN A 277 38.03 -4.08 14.80
CA GLN A 277 39.14 -4.89 14.38
C GLN A 277 39.83 -4.35 13.13
N MET A 278 39.08 -3.83 12.17
CA MET A 278 39.58 -3.15 10.98
C MET A 278 40.51 -1.99 11.34
N VAL A 279 40.10 -1.16 12.29
CA VAL A 279 40.90 -0.04 12.80
C VAL A 279 42.17 -0.55 13.51
N ARG A 280 42.05 -1.58 14.37
CA ARG A 280 43.21 -2.16 15.07
C ARG A 280 44.22 -2.80 14.11
N ASP A 281 43.80 -3.35 13.00
CA ASP A 281 44.64 -3.91 11.96
C ASP A 281 45.24 -2.85 11.01
N GLY A 282 45.01 -1.55 11.30
CA GLY A 282 45.53 -0.41 10.55
C GLY A 282 44.77 -0.07 9.27
N CYS A 283 43.59 -0.66 9.07
CA CYS A 283 42.73 -0.38 7.95
C CYS A 283 41.65 0.61 8.41
N GLN A 284 41.68 1.85 7.92
CA GLN A 284 40.62 2.81 8.22
C GLN A 284 39.38 2.57 7.35
N PRO A 285 38.17 2.70 7.92
CA PRO A 285 36.93 2.71 7.15
C PRO A 285 36.97 3.85 6.12
N ASN A 286 36.54 3.55 4.91
CA ASN A 286 36.46 4.51 3.81
C ASN A 286 34.99 4.75 3.41
N VAL A 287 34.75 5.67 2.45
CA VAL A 287 33.43 6.01 1.94
C VAL A 287 32.61 4.76 1.59
N VAL A 288 33.22 3.74 0.94
CA VAL A 288 32.52 2.51 0.56
C VAL A 288 32.11 1.70 1.79
N THR A 289 32.94 1.69 2.85
CA THR A 289 32.60 1.02 4.11
C THR A 289 31.41 1.69 4.78
N TYR A 290 31.42 3.02 4.89
CA TYR A 290 30.32 3.79 5.45
C TYR A 290 29.04 3.63 4.63
N ASN A 291 29.11 3.71 3.31
CA ASN A 291 27.94 3.50 2.43
C ASN A 291 27.33 2.11 2.61
N ARG A 292 28.16 1.07 2.82
CA ARG A 292 27.69 -0.28 3.13
C ARG A 292 26.99 -0.37 4.48
N LEU A 293 27.50 0.32 5.49
CA LEU A 293 26.89 0.38 6.82
C LEU A 293 25.54 1.09 6.76
N ILE A 294 25.47 2.30 6.19
CA ILE A 294 24.24 3.07 6.02
C ILE A 294 23.19 2.23 5.31
N HIS A 295 23.56 1.60 4.20
CA HIS A 295 22.65 0.73 3.44
C HIS A 295 22.19 -0.48 4.25
N SER A 296 23.08 -1.09 5.07
CA SER A 296 22.74 -2.26 5.87
C SER A 296 21.76 -1.92 7.00
N TYR A 297 21.99 -0.81 7.71
CA TYR A 297 21.08 -0.30 8.72
C TYR A 297 19.72 0.10 8.10
N GLY A 298 19.73 0.82 6.97
CA GLY A 298 18.52 1.23 6.27
C GLY A 298 17.66 0.05 5.81
N ARG A 299 18.27 -1.02 5.26
CA ARG A 299 17.54 -2.25 4.90
C ARG A 299 16.92 -2.99 6.09
N ALA A 300 17.47 -2.80 7.28
CA ALA A 300 16.91 -3.35 8.49
C ALA A 300 15.87 -2.43 9.16
N ASN A 301 15.63 -1.26 8.57
CA ASN A 301 14.77 -0.19 9.09
C ASN A 301 15.28 0.45 10.39
N TYR A 302 16.60 0.41 10.61
CA TYR A 302 17.31 1.12 11.68
C TYR A 302 17.78 2.48 11.15
N LEU A 303 16.83 3.40 10.97
CA LEU A 303 17.07 4.67 10.26
C LEU A 303 17.92 5.64 11.08
N ASN A 304 17.72 5.69 12.40
CA ASN A 304 18.49 6.56 13.28
C ASN A 304 19.96 6.15 13.29
N GLU A 305 20.22 4.84 13.38
CA GLU A 305 21.56 4.28 13.34
C GLU A 305 22.25 4.53 11.98
N ALA A 306 21.46 4.57 10.88
CA ALA A 306 21.99 4.94 9.57
C ALA A 306 22.43 6.40 9.52
N VAL A 307 21.70 7.31 10.20
CA VAL A 307 22.06 8.73 10.33
C VAL A 307 23.26 8.89 11.26
N ASP A 308 23.32 8.15 12.38
CA ASP A 308 24.47 8.18 13.29
C ASP A 308 25.76 7.76 12.57
N VAL A 309 25.68 6.76 11.68
CA VAL A 309 26.81 6.32 10.85
C VAL A 309 27.22 7.42 9.85
N PHE A 310 26.26 8.14 9.28
CA PHE A 310 26.55 9.28 8.40
C PHE A 310 27.25 10.42 9.16
N ASP A 311 26.78 10.75 10.35
CA ASP A 311 27.41 11.75 11.21
C ASP A 311 28.83 11.32 11.66
N GLN A 312 29.02 10.02 11.94
CA GLN A 312 30.33 9.48 12.28
C GLN A 312 31.29 9.56 11.10
N MET A 313 30.83 9.24 9.88
CA MET A 313 31.60 9.37 8.65
C MET A 313 32.18 10.78 8.50
N GLN A 314 31.37 11.81 8.76
CA GLN A 314 31.82 13.21 8.68
C GLN A 314 32.82 13.57 9.80
N LYS A 315 32.59 13.08 11.04
CA LYS A 315 33.51 13.29 12.17
C LYS A 315 34.87 12.64 11.93
N ASP A 316 34.88 11.52 11.25
CA ASP A 316 36.13 10.80 10.89
C ASP A 316 36.84 11.45 9.67
N GLY A 317 36.36 12.59 9.19
CA GLY A 317 36.92 13.30 8.05
C GLY A 317 36.72 12.62 6.71
N CYS A 318 35.77 11.69 6.62
CA CYS A 318 35.40 10.98 5.40
C CYS A 318 34.24 11.73 4.72
N GLU A 319 34.51 12.48 3.66
CA GLU A 319 33.48 13.26 2.98
C GLU A 319 32.43 12.36 2.31
N PRO A 320 31.12 12.63 2.56
CA PRO A 320 30.03 11.90 1.90
C PRO A 320 30.06 12.12 0.39
N ASP A 321 29.94 11.05 -0.35
CA ASP A 321 29.84 11.08 -1.81
C ASP A 321 28.36 11.05 -2.28
N ARG A 322 28.16 11.11 -3.59
CA ARG A 322 26.83 11.00 -4.19
C ARG A 322 26.09 9.72 -3.73
N VAL A 323 26.81 8.58 -3.64
CA VAL A 323 26.22 7.31 -3.24
C VAL A 323 25.74 7.35 -1.79
N THR A 324 26.47 8.06 -0.91
CA THR A 324 26.09 8.28 0.50
C THR A 324 24.72 8.98 0.58
N TYR A 325 24.60 10.14 -0.08
CA TYR A 325 23.35 10.90 -0.08
C TYR A 325 22.21 10.12 -0.73
N CYS A 326 22.43 9.51 -1.91
CA CYS A 326 21.43 8.69 -2.60
C CYS A 326 20.95 7.53 -1.73
N THR A 327 21.84 6.91 -0.97
CA THR A 327 21.47 5.81 -0.07
C THR A 327 20.59 6.31 1.07
N LEU A 328 20.94 7.44 1.70
CA LEU A 328 20.12 8.04 2.77
C LEU A 328 18.75 8.47 2.24
N ILE A 329 18.70 9.12 1.08
CA ILE A 329 17.45 9.50 0.41
C ILE A 329 16.59 8.25 0.18
N ASP A 330 17.15 7.18 -0.41
CA ASP A 330 16.41 5.96 -0.76
C ASP A 330 15.82 5.25 0.46
N ILE A 331 16.61 5.09 1.54
CA ILE A 331 16.13 4.40 2.74
C ILE A 331 15.05 5.17 3.48
N HIS A 332 15.18 6.51 3.60
CA HIS A 332 14.19 7.35 4.25
C HIS A 332 12.92 7.53 3.39
N ALA A 333 13.09 7.69 2.07
CA ALA A 333 11.99 7.72 1.12
C ALA A 333 11.14 6.42 1.15
N LYS A 334 11.79 5.26 1.21
CA LYS A 334 11.10 3.96 1.34
C LYS A 334 10.39 3.79 2.67
N ALA A 335 10.91 4.38 3.72
CA ALA A 335 10.30 4.38 5.05
C ALA A 335 9.19 5.44 5.22
N GLY A 336 9.00 6.33 4.22
CA GLY A 336 7.96 7.36 4.23
C GLY A 336 8.36 8.68 4.89
N TYR A 337 9.63 8.87 5.25
CA TYR A 337 10.16 10.12 5.83
C TYR A 337 10.55 11.10 4.71
N LEU A 338 9.55 11.73 4.09
CA LEU A 338 9.74 12.61 2.96
C LEU A 338 10.59 13.84 3.31
N ASP A 339 10.31 14.46 4.46
CA ASP A 339 11.00 15.70 4.88
C ASP A 339 12.50 15.48 5.02
N PHE A 340 12.91 14.34 5.62
CA PHE A 340 14.32 13.98 5.74
C PHE A 340 14.95 13.69 4.37
N ALA A 341 14.23 12.99 3.49
CA ALA A 341 14.74 12.71 2.14
C ALA A 341 14.94 13.99 1.33
N MET A 342 14.06 14.98 1.50
CA MET A 342 14.21 16.31 0.90
C MET A 342 15.40 17.08 1.47
N ASP A 343 15.58 17.09 2.80
CA ASP A 343 16.74 17.73 3.45
C ASP A 343 18.07 17.14 2.94
N MET A 344 18.14 15.81 2.82
CA MET A 344 19.32 15.13 2.26
C MET A 344 19.56 15.48 0.79
N TYR A 345 18.49 15.63 0.01
CA TYR A 345 18.58 16.06 -1.38
C TYR A 345 19.12 17.49 -1.50
N GLU A 346 18.63 18.42 -0.67
CA GLU A 346 19.11 19.81 -0.61
C GLU A 346 20.57 19.88 -0.14
N ARG A 347 20.95 19.10 0.88
CA ARG A 347 22.35 19.01 1.34
C ARG A 347 23.28 18.46 0.28
N MET A 348 22.85 17.48 -0.50
CA MET A 348 23.61 16.95 -1.63
C MET A 348 23.91 18.03 -2.66
N GLN A 349 22.90 18.84 -3.03
CA GLN A 349 23.06 19.97 -3.94
C GLN A 349 23.96 21.05 -3.34
N GLY A 350 23.76 21.37 -2.05
CA GLY A 350 24.59 22.32 -1.31
C GLY A 350 26.07 21.93 -1.21
N ALA A 351 26.36 20.62 -1.20
CA ALA A 351 27.72 20.07 -1.28
C ALA A 351 28.30 20.07 -2.71
N GLY A 352 27.60 20.64 -3.70
CA GLY A 352 28.05 20.69 -5.09
C GLY A 352 27.94 19.35 -5.82
N LEU A 353 27.24 18.37 -5.25
CA LEU A 353 27.05 17.05 -5.86
C LEU A 353 25.76 17.08 -6.69
N ALA A 354 25.88 17.04 -8.02
CA ALA A 354 24.73 17.01 -8.90
C ALA A 354 23.98 15.67 -8.79
N PRO A 355 22.61 15.70 -8.64
CA PRO A 355 21.79 14.50 -8.67
C PRO A 355 21.95 13.76 -10.01
N ASP A 356 21.92 12.44 -9.95
CA ASP A 356 21.92 11.58 -11.14
C ASP A 356 20.51 10.99 -11.42
N THR A 357 20.40 10.25 -12.54
CA THR A 357 19.14 9.59 -12.93
C THR A 357 18.55 8.73 -11.80
N PHE A 358 19.40 8.07 -10.98
CA PHE A 358 18.93 7.27 -9.86
C PHE A 358 18.32 8.15 -8.75
N THR A 359 19.03 9.21 -8.36
CA THR A 359 18.56 10.17 -7.33
C THR A 359 17.22 10.79 -7.73
N TYR A 360 17.12 11.31 -8.96
CA TYR A 360 15.87 11.86 -9.47
C TYR A 360 14.75 10.83 -9.46
N SER A 361 14.98 9.59 -9.92
CA SER A 361 13.97 8.52 -9.93
C SER A 361 13.46 8.18 -8.52
N VAL A 362 14.36 8.13 -7.52
CA VAL A 362 13.99 7.87 -6.12
C VAL A 362 13.15 9.02 -5.56
N MET A 363 13.57 10.27 -5.78
CA MET A 363 12.85 11.45 -5.28
C MET A 363 11.48 11.60 -5.94
N ILE A 364 11.37 11.42 -7.26
CA ILE A 364 10.10 11.42 -8.00
C ILE A 364 9.16 10.37 -7.42
N ASN A 365 9.64 9.15 -7.20
CA ASN A 365 8.84 8.06 -6.64
C ASN A 365 8.39 8.37 -5.20
N CYS A 366 9.26 8.96 -4.38
CA CYS A 366 8.96 9.35 -3.02
C CYS A 366 7.86 10.42 -2.96
N LEU A 367 8.03 11.52 -3.69
CA LEU A 367 7.05 12.60 -3.79
C LEU A 367 5.71 12.11 -4.32
N GLY A 368 5.72 11.28 -5.36
CA GLY A 368 4.51 10.72 -5.93
C GLY A 368 3.76 9.81 -4.96
N LYS A 369 4.47 8.96 -4.19
CA LYS A 369 3.86 8.12 -3.15
C LYS A 369 3.29 8.92 -1.99
N ALA A 370 3.91 10.03 -1.64
CA ALA A 370 3.42 10.98 -0.64
C ALA A 370 2.23 11.82 -1.13
N GLY A 371 1.87 11.72 -2.42
CA GLY A 371 0.74 12.44 -3.02
C GLY A 371 1.11 13.83 -3.58
N HIS A 372 2.38 14.20 -3.58
CA HIS A 372 2.89 15.46 -4.13
C HIS A 372 3.21 15.33 -5.63
N LEU A 373 2.19 15.00 -6.44
CA LEU A 373 2.36 14.71 -7.86
C LEU A 373 2.96 15.90 -8.64
N ALA A 374 2.48 17.12 -8.37
CA ALA A 374 3.01 18.33 -9.03
C ALA A 374 4.50 18.55 -8.77
N SER A 375 4.98 18.20 -7.56
CA SER A 375 6.40 18.27 -7.24
C SER A 375 7.20 17.16 -7.93
N ALA A 376 6.61 15.98 -8.09
CA ALA A 376 7.21 14.88 -8.84
C ALA A 376 7.34 15.23 -10.33
N ASP A 377 6.30 15.83 -10.94
CA ASP A 377 6.33 16.33 -12.31
C ASP A 377 7.43 17.41 -12.48
N LYS A 378 7.51 18.36 -11.55
CA LYS A 378 8.54 19.39 -11.58
C LYS A 378 9.95 18.79 -11.58
N LEU A 379 10.21 17.83 -10.67
CA LEU A 379 11.52 17.14 -10.63
C LEU A 379 11.83 16.35 -11.89
N PHE A 380 10.83 15.77 -12.54
CA PHE A 380 11.02 15.07 -13.81
C PHE A 380 11.47 16.03 -14.92
N TYR A 381 10.87 17.22 -15.01
CA TYR A 381 11.29 18.22 -15.99
C TYR A 381 12.65 18.82 -15.63
N GLU A 382 12.92 19.12 -14.34
CA GLU A 382 14.22 19.59 -13.84
C GLU A 382 15.35 18.60 -14.18
N MET A 383 15.10 17.29 -14.04
CA MET A 383 16.03 16.24 -14.46
C MET A 383 16.44 16.38 -15.93
N VAL A 384 15.47 16.63 -16.80
CA VAL A 384 15.71 16.80 -18.24
C VAL A 384 16.47 18.09 -18.52
N GLU A 385 16.09 19.19 -17.86
CA GLU A 385 16.76 20.50 -17.98
C GLU A 385 18.23 20.45 -17.53
N HIS A 386 18.54 19.67 -16.50
CA HIS A 386 19.92 19.46 -16.02
C HIS A 386 20.71 18.45 -16.89
N GLY A 387 20.15 18.00 -18.03
CA GLY A 387 20.81 17.10 -18.94
C GLY A 387 20.86 15.63 -18.46
N CYS A 388 20.16 15.30 -17.37
CA CYS A 388 19.98 13.92 -16.92
C CYS A 388 18.88 13.26 -17.74
N THR A 389 19.22 12.34 -18.63
CA THR A 389 18.22 11.62 -19.44
C THR A 389 17.42 10.65 -18.60
N PRO A 390 16.07 10.75 -18.60
CA PRO A 390 15.21 9.74 -18.01
C PRO A 390 15.45 8.37 -18.64
N ASN A 391 15.51 7.32 -17.83
CA ASN A 391 15.60 5.96 -18.31
C ASN A 391 14.23 5.26 -18.24
N LEU A 392 14.15 4.01 -18.70
CA LEU A 392 12.93 3.21 -18.68
C LEU A 392 12.28 3.16 -17.27
N VAL A 393 13.10 3.06 -16.22
CA VAL A 393 12.61 3.03 -14.83
C VAL A 393 11.97 4.37 -14.43
N THR A 394 12.59 5.50 -14.82
CA THR A 394 12.04 6.84 -14.54
C THR A 394 10.69 7.04 -15.24
N TYR A 395 10.60 6.67 -16.53
CA TYR A 395 9.34 6.72 -17.28
C TYR A 395 8.27 5.83 -16.62
N ASN A 396 8.60 4.59 -16.26
CA ASN A 396 7.66 3.68 -15.61
C ASN A 396 7.15 4.22 -14.26
N ILE A 397 8.02 4.85 -13.47
CA ILE A 397 7.61 5.52 -12.23
C ILE A 397 6.59 6.63 -12.54
N MET A 398 6.89 7.51 -13.49
CA MET A 398 6.01 8.62 -13.85
C MET A 398 4.68 8.15 -14.42
N ILE A 399 4.69 7.16 -15.32
CA ILE A 399 3.47 6.54 -15.88
C ILE A 399 2.61 5.95 -14.75
N ALA A 400 3.24 5.20 -13.82
CA ALA A 400 2.54 4.61 -12.68
C ALA A 400 1.95 5.67 -11.73
N LEU A 401 2.67 6.77 -11.48
CA LEU A 401 2.19 7.86 -10.62
C LEU A 401 1.01 8.59 -11.25
N GLN A 402 1.08 8.90 -12.55
CA GLN A 402 -0.01 9.55 -13.29
C GLN A 402 -1.24 8.63 -13.36
N ALA A 403 -1.07 7.34 -13.66
CA ALA A 403 -2.16 6.37 -13.67
C ALA A 403 -2.81 6.23 -12.28
N LYS A 404 -2.02 6.15 -11.21
CA LYS A 404 -2.53 6.09 -9.82
C LYS A 404 -3.28 7.36 -9.42
N ALA A 405 -2.86 8.51 -9.92
CA ALA A 405 -3.55 9.79 -9.74
C ALA A 405 -4.78 9.93 -10.65
N ARG A 406 -5.07 8.94 -11.49
CA ARG A 406 -6.14 8.92 -12.52
C ARG A 406 -5.94 9.95 -13.64
N ASN A 407 -4.72 10.44 -13.84
CA ASN A 407 -4.33 11.28 -14.95
C ASN A 407 -3.92 10.41 -16.15
N TYR A 408 -4.86 9.59 -16.64
CA TYR A 408 -4.56 8.56 -17.64
C TYR A 408 -4.04 9.11 -18.97
N GLU A 409 -4.54 10.28 -19.39
CA GLU A 409 -4.04 10.95 -20.60
C GLU A 409 -2.56 11.33 -20.48
N SER A 410 -2.15 11.85 -19.31
CA SER A 410 -0.74 12.14 -19.02
C SER A 410 0.11 10.88 -18.98
N ALA A 411 -0.43 9.78 -18.42
CA ALA A 411 0.26 8.49 -18.44
C ALA A 411 0.48 7.97 -19.86
N LEU A 412 -0.52 8.07 -20.75
CA LEU A 412 -0.43 7.68 -22.14
C LEU A 412 0.49 8.61 -22.96
N LYS A 413 0.58 9.90 -22.60
CA LYS A 413 1.55 10.81 -23.20
C LYS A 413 2.98 10.37 -22.85
N LEU A 414 3.27 10.12 -21.57
CA LEU A 414 4.56 9.63 -21.12
C LEU A 414 4.95 8.28 -21.74
N TYR A 415 3.96 7.42 -22.01
CA TYR A 415 4.19 6.17 -22.73
C TYR A 415 4.67 6.42 -24.17
N ARG A 416 4.04 7.37 -24.87
CA ARG A 416 4.49 7.79 -26.22
C ARG A 416 5.85 8.45 -26.18
N ASP A 417 6.14 9.27 -25.17
CA ASP A 417 7.43 9.90 -24.96
C ASP A 417 8.53 8.85 -24.70
N LEU A 418 8.25 7.80 -23.94
CA LEU A 418 9.12 6.64 -23.71
C LEU A 418 9.48 5.94 -25.03
N GLN A 419 8.48 5.67 -25.87
CA GLN A 419 8.70 5.02 -27.17
C GLN A 419 9.48 5.93 -28.13
N SER A 420 9.18 7.25 -28.15
CA SER A 420 9.89 8.22 -28.98
C SER A 420 11.33 8.43 -28.52
N ALA A 421 11.63 8.22 -27.24
CA ALA A 421 13.00 8.20 -26.70
C ALA A 421 13.77 6.92 -27.06
N GLY A 422 13.16 5.98 -27.78
CA GLY A 422 13.79 4.75 -28.24
C GLY A 422 13.83 3.62 -27.23
N PHE A 423 13.09 3.74 -26.12
CA PHE A 423 12.98 2.65 -25.13
C PHE A 423 11.91 1.66 -25.55
N GLU A 424 12.22 0.37 -25.43
CA GLU A 424 11.23 -0.69 -25.55
C GLU A 424 10.44 -0.82 -24.22
N PRO A 425 9.09 -0.77 -24.27
CA PRO A 425 8.28 -0.98 -23.08
C PRO A 425 8.55 -2.36 -22.49
N ASP A 426 8.64 -2.43 -21.16
CA ASP A 426 8.72 -3.68 -20.44
C ASP A 426 7.31 -4.16 -20.03
N LYS A 427 7.25 -5.34 -19.41
CA LYS A 427 5.99 -5.92 -18.97
C LYS A 427 5.21 -5.03 -17.99
N VAL A 428 5.92 -4.28 -17.15
CA VAL A 428 5.31 -3.36 -16.18
C VAL A 428 4.67 -2.19 -16.91
N THR A 429 5.39 -1.61 -17.89
CA THR A 429 4.88 -0.54 -18.75
C THR A 429 3.60 -0.97 -19.46
N TYR A 430 3.60 -2.14 -20.11
CA TYR A 430 2.42 -2.66 -20.81
C TYR A 430 1.22 -2.82 -19.88
N SER A 431 1.42 -3.39 -18.67
CA SER A 431 0.34 -3.57 -17.71
C SER A 431 -0.28 -2.26 -17.26
N ILE A 432 0.54 -1.24 -16.95
CA ILE A 432 0.05 0.07 -16.50
C ILE A 432 -0.68 0.80 -17.64
N VAL A 433 -0.17 0.69 -18.87
CA VAL A 433 -0.79 1.33 -20.04
C VAL A 433 -2.14 0.68 -20.36
N MET A 434 -2.25 -0.65 -20.32
CA MET A 434 -3.52 -1.35 -20.47
C MET A 434 -4.52 -0.94 -19.39
N GLU A 435 -4.08 -0.82 -18.12
CA GLU A 435 -4.91 -0.33 -17.02
C GLU A 435 -5.40 1.10 -17.29
N ALA A 436 -4.51 1.99 -17.72
CA ALA A 436 -4.86 3.38 -18.05
C ALA A 436 -5.87 3.48 -19.20
N LEU A 437 -5.68 2.72 -20.27
CA LEU A 437 -6.60 2.64 -21.40
C LEU A 437 -7.98 2.11 -20.98
N GLY A 438 -8.00 1.05 -20.17
CA GLY A 438 -9.23 0.46 -19.65
C GLY A 438 -10.02 1.43 -18.77
N HIS A 439 -9.34 2.23 -17.95
CA HIS A 439 -10.00 3.25 -17.14
C HIS A 439 -10.55 4.44 -17.95
N LEU A 440 -9.99 4.73 -19.09
CA LEU A 440 -10.52 5.71 -20.06
C LEU A 440 -11.66 5.14 -20.92
N GLY A 441 -11.90 3.83 -20.84
CA GLY A 441 -12.90 3.14 -21.64
C GLY A 441 -12.41 2.67 -23.01
N TYR A 442 -11.10 2.84 -23.30
CA TYR A 442 -10.46 2.39 -24.55
C TYR A 442 -10.04 0.92 -24.43
N LEU A 443 -11.01 0.02 -24.37
CA LEU A 443 -10.78 -1.40 -24.08
C LEU A 443 -10.20 -2.16 -25.27
N ASP A 444 -10.60 -1.81 -26.47
CA ASP A 444 -10.07 -2.42 -27.70
C ASP A 444 -8.60 -2.02 -27.90
N GLU A 445 -8.22 -0.79 -27.52
CA GLU A 445 -6.82 -0.33 -27.52
C GLU A 445 -6.01 -1.06 -26.44
N ALA A 446 -6.60 -1.37 -25.30
CA ALA A 446 -5.93 -2.20 -24.28
C ALA A 446 -5.66 -3.62 -24.81
N GLU A 447 -6.58 -4.23 -25.57
CA GLU A 447 -6.36 -5.50 -26.26
C GLU A 447 -5.29 -5.38 -27.37
N ALA A 448 -5.22 -4.25 -28.08
CA ALA A 448 -4.17 -3.99 -29.05
C ALA A 448 -2.78 -3.93 -28.40
N VAL A 449 -2.67 -3.28 -27.22
CA VAL A 449 -1.43 -3.25 -26.42
C VAL A 449 -1.03 -4.65 -25.93
N PHE A 450 -2.01 -5.48 -25.52
CA PHE A 450 -1.75 -6.89 -25.20
C PHE A 450 -1.19 -7.66 -26.40
N SER A 451 -1.74 -7.41 -27.61
CA SER A 451 -1.29 -8.03 -28.84
C SER A 451 0.12 -7.55 -29.22
N GLU A 452 0.43 -6.25 -29.07
CA GLU A 452 1.77 -5.70 -29.25
C GLU A 452 2.78 -6.35 -28.29
N MET A 453 2.43 -6.50 -27.01
CA MET A 453 3.25 -7.19 -26.01
C MET A 453 3.64 -8.61 -26.49
N LYS A 454 2.69 -9.37 -27.03
CA LYS A 454 2.94 -10.72 -27.57
C LYS A 454 3.82 -10.68 -28.83
N GLN A 455 3.60 -9.72 -29.75
CA GLN A 455 4.41 -9.56 -30.96
C GLN A 455 5.87 -9.24 -30.64
N ARG A 456 6.12 -8.53 -29.52
CA ARG A 456 7.47 -8.25 -29.02
C ARG A 456 8.07 -9.37 -28.18
N ASN A 457 7.51 -10.59 -28.27
CA ASN A 457 7.96 -11.79 -27.56
C ASN A 457 7.87 -11.71 -26.02
N TRP A 458 7.10 -10.78 -25.47
CA TRP A 458 6.76 -10.81 -24.06
C TRP A 458 5.66 -11.86 -23.82
N VAL A 459 5.93 -12.80 -22.93
CA VAL A 459 4.93 -13.80 -22.54
C VAL A 459 4.00 -13.21 -21.48
N PRO A 460 2.69 -12.98 -21.79
CA PRO A 460 1.74 -12.52 -20.80
C PRO A 460 1.62 -13.56 -19.67
N ASP A 461 1.59 -13.08 -18.46
CA ASP A 461 1.38 -13.92 -17.27
C ASP A 461 -0.04 -13.74 -16.72
N GLU A 462 -0.30 -14.39 -15.60
CA GLU A 462 -1.59 -14.39 -14.93
C GLU A 462 -2.08 -12.96 -14.59
N PRO A 463 -1.27 -12.02 -14.01
CA PRO A 463 -1.73 -10.65 -13.76
C PRO A 463 -2.19 -9.90 -15.01
N VAL A 464 -1.55 -10.11 -16.15
CA VAL A 464 -1.92 -9.44 -17.42
C VAL A 464 -3.27 -9.94 -17.94
N TYR A 465 -3.52 -11.26 -17.90
CA TYR A 465 -4.84 -11.82 -18.23
C TYR A 465 -5.90 -11.37 -17.23
N GLY A 466 -5.57 -11.40 -15.93
CA GLY A 466 -6.45 -10.94 -14.87
C GLY A 466 -6.87 -9.48 -15.02
N LEU A 467 -5.95 -8.62 -15.50
CA LEU A 467 -6.25 -7.22 -15.81
C LEU A 467 -7.31 -7.10 -16.91
N LEU A 468 -7.18 -7.84 -18.02
CA LEU A 468 -8.17 -7.81 -19.10
C LEU A 468 -9.53 -8.35 -18.66
N VAL A 469 -9.55 -9.44 -17.86
CA VAL A 469 -10.77 -9.95 -17.24
C VAL A 469 -11.44 -8.87 -16.37
N ASP A 470 -10.68 -8.14 -15.56
CA ASP A 470 -11.18 -7.08 -14.68
C ASP A 470 -11.72 -5.89 -15.47
N LEU A 471 -10.98 -5.45 -16.50
CA LEU A 471 -11.38 -4.31 -17.33
C LEU A 471 -12.67 -4.59 -18.09
N TRP A 472 -12.77 -5.71 -18.79
CA TRP A 472 -13.99 -6.10 -19.51
C TRP A 472 -15.15 -6.41 -18.54
N GLY A 473 -14.85 -7.03 -17.40
CA GLY A 473 -15.82 -7.21 -16.34
C GLY A 473 -16.38 -5.90 -15.81
N LYS A 474 -15.55 -4.88 -15.58
CA LYS A 474 -15.97 -3.55 -15.11
C LYS A 474 -16.76 -2.77 -16.16
N SER A 475 -16.50 -2.97 -17.43
CA SER A 475 -17.27 -2.33 -18.52
C SER A 475 -18.67 -2.93 -18.70
N GLY A 476 -18.93 -4.09 -18.10
CA GLY A 476 -20.19 -4.84 -18.22
C GLY A 476 -20.22 -5.84 -19.39
N ASN A 477 -19.12 -5.97 -20.16
CA ASN A 477 -19.03 -6.98 -21.21
C ASN A 477 -18.51 -8.29 -20.62
N VAL A 478 -19.44 -9.02 -20.03
CA VAL A 478 -19.14 -10.26 -19.29
C VAL A 478 -18.66 -11.38 -20.23
N GLU A 479 -19.16 -11.41 -21.47
CA GLU A 479 -18.75 -12.40 -22.46
C GLU A 479 -17.27 -12.27 -22.84
N LYS A 480 -16.79 -11.05 -23.08
CA LYS A 480 -15.36 -10.80 -23.32
C LYS A 480 -14.52 -11.12 -22.06
N ALA A 481 -14.98 -10.73 -20.87
CA ALA A 481 -14.29 -11.06 -19.63
C ALA A 481 -14.16 -12.59 -19.45
N TRP A 482 -15.22 -13.34 -19.71
CA TRP A 482 -15.20 -14.79 -19.70
C TRP A 482 -14.26 -15.37 -20.76
N GLY A 483 -14.29 -14.81 -21.99
CA GLY A 483 -13.38 -15.20 -23.07
C GLY A 483 -11.92 -15.06 -22.69
N TRP A 484 -11.52 -13.94 -22.04
CA TRP A 484 -10.16 -13.75 -21.54
C TRP A 484 -9.78 -14.70 -20.40
N TYR A 485 -10.72 -15.04 -19.51
CA TYR A 485 -10.51 -16.05 -18.49
C TYR A 485 -10.27 -17.44 -19.11
N GLN A 486 -11.07 -17.82 -20.11
CA GLN A 486 -10.87 -19.06 -20.86
C GLN A 486 -9.54 -19.08 -21.63
N ALA A 487 -9.17 -17.98 -22.26
CA ALA A 487 -7.89 -17.84 -22.94
C ALA A 487 -6.70 -18.04 -21.99
N MET A 488 -6.81 -17.54 -20.78
CA MET A 488 -5.83 -17.75 -19.71
C MET A 488 -5.66 -19.24 -19.38
N LEU A 489 -6.77 -19.95 -19.18
CA LEU A 489 -6.76 -21.39 -18.89
C LEU A 489 -6.17 -22.20 -20.05
N GLN A 490 -6.51 -21.85 -21.32
CA GLN A 490 -5.98 -22.49 -22.52
C GLN A 490 -4.47 -22.34 -22.67
N THR A 491 -3.87 -21.25 -22.14
CA THR A 491 -2.41 -21.09 -22.11
C THR A 491 -1.73 -21.90 -21.01
N GLY A 492 -2.48 -22.64 -20.21
CA GLY A 492 -1.99 -23.42 -19.06
C GLY A 492 -1.69 -22.58 -17.81
N LEU A 493 -2.08 -21.31 -17.80
CA LEU A 493 -1.97 -20.46 -16.63
C LEU A 493 -3.11 -20.78 -15.65
N ARG A 494 -2.78 -20.83 -14.36
CA ARG A 494 -3.78 -20.99 -13.30
C ARG A 494 -4.28 -19.62 -12.87
N PRO A 495 -5.61 -19.38 -12.83
CA PRO A 495 -6.16 -18.15 -12.27
C PRO A 495 -5.86 -18.06 -10.78
N ASN A 496 -5.81 -16.83 -10.27
CA ASN A 496 -5.75 -16.56 -8.84
C ASN A 496 -7.12 -16.10 -8.31
N VAL A 497 -7.26 -16.03 -6.98
CA VAL A 497 -8.52 -15.60 -6.34
C VAL A 497 -8.94 -14.18 -6.76
N PRO A 498 -8.05 -13.17 -6.88
CA PRO A 498 -8.41 -11.85 -7.39
C PRO A 498 -9.02 -11.87 -8.80
N THR A 499 -8.42 -12.60 -9.76
CA THR A 499 -8.97 -12.73 -11.12
C THR A 499 -10.36 -13.35 -11.11
N CYS A 500 -10.55 -14.42 -10.32
CA CYS A 500 -11.86 -15.03 -10.17
C CYS A 500 -12.87 -14.07 -9.51
N ASN A 501 -12.46 -13.30 -8.51
CA ASN A 501 -13.31 -12.28 -7.87
C ASN A 501 -13.73 -11.16 -8.82
N SER A 502 -12.85 -10.73 -9.73
CA SER A 502 -13.19 -9.75 -10.76
C SER A 502 -14.26 -10.27 -11.70
N LEU A 503 -14.12 -11.52 -12.15
CA LEU A 503 -15.11 -12.17 -13.01
C LEU A 503 -16.42 -12.46 -12.27
N LEU A 504 -16.34 -12.96 -11.02
CA LEU A 504 -17.49 -13.16 -10.14
C LEU A 504 -18.28 -11.85 -9.97
N SER A 505 -17.59 -10.75 -9.66
CA SER A 505 -18.20 -9.42 -9.55
C SER A 505 -18.90 -8.99 -10.85
N ALA A 506 -18.35 -9.36 -12.01
CA ALA A 506 -18.97 -9.09 -13.30
C ALA A 506 -20.27 -9.90 -13.48
N PHE A 507 -20.28 -11.22 -13.21
CA PHE A 507 -21.46 -12.06 -13.26
C PHE A 507 -22.56 -11.58 -12.31
N LEU A 508 -22.22 -11.29 -11.05
CA LEU A 508 -23.16 -10.83 -10.04
C LEU A 508 -23.84 -9.48 -10.43
N ARG A 509 -23.09 -8.55 -11.04
CA ARG A 509 -23.64 -7.27 -11.50
C ARG A 509 -24.66 -7.39 -12.61
N VAL A 510 -24.58 -8.39 -13.45
CA VAL A 510 -25.52 -8.66 -14.54
C VAL A 510 -26.53 -9.75 -14.18
N HIS A 511 -26.59 -10.16 -12.89
CA HIS A 511 -27.48 -11.20 -12.35
C HIS A 511 -27.35 -12.59 -13.04
N ARG A 512 -26.14 -12.92 -13.54
CA ARG A 512 -25.84 -14.25 -14.10
C ARG A 512 -25.40 -15.19 -12.99
N LEU A 513 -26.33 -15.56 -12.10
CA LEU A 513 -26.03 -16.32 -10.90
C LEU A 513 -25.57 -17.76 -11.19
N GLY A 514 -26.08 -18.39 -12.28
CA GLY A 514 -25.65 -19.73 -12.71
C GLY A 514 -24.17 -19.77 -13.14
N ASP A 515 -23.70 -18.73 -13.84
CA ASP A 515 -22.29 -18.63 -14.23
C ASP A 515 -21.40 -18.34 -13.03
N ALA A 516 -21.89 -17.55 -12.07
CA ALA A 516 -21.23 -17.33 -10.79
C ALA A 516 -21.04 -18.64 -10.01
N TYR A 517 -22.03 -19.52 -10.02
CA TYR A 517 -21.96 -20.86 -9.42
C TYR A 517 -20.88 -21.72 -10.11
N SER A 518 -20.94 -21.80 -11.44
CA SER A 518 -19.96 -22.56 -12.23
C SER A 518 -18.53 -22.07 -12.05
N LEU A 519 -18.36 -20.75 -11.88
CA LEU A 519 -17.06 -20.16 -11.58
C LEU A 519 -16.55 -20.56 -10.18
N LEU A 520 -17.42 -20.55 -9.16
CA LEU A 520 -17.06 -20.97 -7.81
C LEU A 520 -16.69 -22.45 -7.76
N GLU A 521 -17.45 -23.33 -8.45
CA GLU A 521 -17.09 -24.74 -8.58
C GLU A 521 -15.74 -24.93 -9.27
N SER A 522 -15.48 -24.18 -10.35
CA SER A 522 -14.18 -24.17 -11.03
C SER A 522 -13.05 -23.73 -10.09
N MET A 523 -13.27 -22.69 -9.27
CA MET A 523 -12.28 -22.24 -8.27
C MET A 523 -11.96 -23.37 -7.27
N LEU A 524 -12.97 -24.00 -6.72
CA LEU A 524 -12.79 -25.09 -5.75
C LEU A 524 -12.12 -26.31 -6.40
N GLY A 525 -12.50 -26.67 -7.63
CA GLY A 525 -11.87 -27.74 -8.42
C GLY A 525 -10.38 -27.47 -8.72
N LEU A 526 -9.97 -26.21 -8.86
CA LEU A 526 -8.57 -25.79 -9.00
C LEU A 526 -7.83 -25.71 -7.66
N GLY A 527 -8.50 -25.97 -6.53
CA GLY A 527 -7.94 -25.87 -5.19
C GLY A 527 -7.78 -24.41 -4.71
N LEU A 528 -8.49 -23.47 -5.31
CA LEU A 528 -8.51 -22.07 -4.88
C LEU A 528 -9.53 -21.89 -3.75
N ILE A 529 -9.09 -21.41 -2.61
CA ILE A 529 -9.95 -21.16 -1.45
C ILE A 529 -10.60 -19.78 -1.61
N PRO A 530 -11.96 -19.69 -1.64
CA PRO A 530 -12.64 -18.41 -1.64
C PRO A 530 -12.22 -17.53 -0.46
N SER A 531 -11.95 -16.26 -0.73
CA SER A 531 -11.49 -15.29 0.28
C SER A 531 -12.66 -14.54 0.93
N SER A 532 -12.37 -13.78 2.00
CA SER A 532 -13.33 -12.83 2.58
C SER A 532 -13.89 -11.85 1.54
N GLN A 533 -13.10 -11.48 0.55
CA GLN A 533 -13.56 -10.62 -0.56
C GLN A 533 -14.57 -11.36 -1.45
N THR A 534 -14.35 -12.65 -1.75
CA THR A 534 -15.31 -13.50 -2.48
C THR A 534 -16.64 -13.53 -1.75
N TYR A 535 -16.61 -13.78 -0.45
CA TYR A 535 -17.81 -13.81 0.38
C TYR A 535 -18.51 -12.46 0.45
N THR A 536 -17.74 -11.36 0.57
CA THR A 536 -18.25 -9.99 0.55
C THR A 536 -19.03 -9.67 -0.72
N LEU A 537 -18.52 -10.06 -1.90
CA LEU A 537 -19.21 -9.87 -3.18
C LEU A 537 -20.57 -10.60 -3.21
N LEU A 538 -20.61 -11.83 -2.76
CA LEU A 538 -21.84 -12.64 -2.71
C LEU A 538 -22.84 -12.07 -1.72
N LEU A 539 -22.38 -11.66 -0.53
CA LEU A 539 -23.25 -11.07 0.50
C LEU A 539 -23.82 -9.72 0.04
N SER A 540 -23.02 -8.91 -0.65
CA SER A 540 -23.51 -7.65 -1.23
C SER A 540 -24.56 -7.90 -2.30
N CYS A 541 -24.38 -8.90 -3.16
CA CYS A 541 -25.37 -9.31 -4.14
C CYS A 541 -26.67 -9.79 -3.48
N CYS A 542 -26.56 -10.63 -2.45
CA CYS A 542 -27.69 -11.08 -1.63
C CYS A 542 -28.46 -9.91 -1.00
N THR A 543 -27.71 -8.92 -0.50
CA THR A 543 -28.27 -7.69 0.10
C THR A 543 -29.05 -6.84 -0.91
N GLU A 544 -28.67 -6.89 -2.19
CA GLU A 544 -29.33 -6.16 -3.28
C GLU A 544 -30.42 -6.97 -3.99
N ALA A 545 -30.54 -8.28 -3.68
CA ALA A 545 -31.50 -9.17 -4.30
C ALA A 545 -32.95 -8.72 -4.06
N ARG A 546 -33.75 -8.66 -5.14
CA ARG A 546 -35.12 -8.18 -5.09
C ARG A 546 -36.16 -9.32 -5.02
N SER A 547 -35.75 -10.52 -5.40
CA SER A 547 -36.62 -11.70 -5.39
C SER A 547 -36.16 -12.69 -4.31
N PRO A 548 -37.09 -13.40 -3.65
CA PRO A 548 -36.74 -14.47 -2.72
C PRO A 548 -35.93 -15.60 -3.37
N TYR A 549 -36.16 -15.83 -4.67
CA TYR A 549 -35.44 -16.83 -5.44
C TYR A 549 -33.95 -16.46 -5.60
N ASP A 550 -33.65 -15.20 -6.01
CA ASP A 550 -32.28 -14.72 -6.16
C ASP A 550 -31.55 -14.71 -4.80
N MET A 551 -32.26 -14.34 -3.74
CA MET A 551 -31.72 -14.36 -2.39
C MET A 551 -31.35 -15.79 -1.98
N GLY A 552 -32.21 -16.78 -2.26
CA GLY A 552 -31.95 -18.20 -2.01
C GLY A 552 -30.71 -18.68 -2.75
N PHE A 553 -30.64 -18.38 -4.02
CA PHE A 553 -29.49 -18.77 -4.84
C PHE A 553 -28.18 -18.12 -4.34
N CYS A 554 -28.22 -16.85 -3.93
CA CYS A 554 -27.05 -16.18 -3.30
C CYS A 554 -26.65 -16.86 -1.99
N CYS A 555 -27.60 -17.33 -1.17
CA CYS A 555 -27.30 -18.10 0.04
C CYS A 555 -26.61 -19.43 -0.28
N ASP A 556 -27.05 -20.14 -1.30
CA ASP A 556 -26.40 -21.38 -1.76
C ASP A 556 -24.97 -21.11 -2.26
N LEU A 557 -24.77 -20.02 -3.01
CA LEU A 557 -23.44 -19.58 -3.43
C LEU A 557 -22.53 -19.26 -2.23
N MET A 558 -23.06 -18.55 -1.22
CA MET A 558 -22.32 -18.26 0.00
C MET A 558 -21.98 -19.53 0.80
N ALA A 559 -22.90 -20.47 0.89
CA ALA A 559 -22.67 -21.76 1.54
C ALA A 559 -21.57 -22.57 0.85
N THR A 560 -21.55 -22.57 -0.49
CA THR A 560 -20.54 -23.27 -1.32
C THR A 560 -19.12 -22.74 -1.05
N THR A 561 -18.97 -21.46 -0.64
CA THR A 561 -17.64 -20.91 -0.31
C THR A 561 -16.97 -21.57 0.90
N GLY A 562 -17.75 -22.19 1.81
CA GLY A 562 -17.24 -22.70 3.09
C GLY A 562 -16.66 -21.63 4.01
N HIS A 563 -16.88 -20.35 3.74
CA HIS A 563 -16.30 -19.25 4.49
C HIS A 563 -16.93 -19.13 5.89
N PRO A 564 -16.12 -18.90 6.97
CA PRO A 564 -16.64 -18.82 8.34
C PRO A 564 -17.74 -17.77 8.56
N ALA A 565 -17.76 -16.71 7.75
CA ALA A 565 -18.78 -15.66 7.82
C ALA A 565 -20.19 -16.18 7.52
N HIS A 566 -20.33 -17.27 6.75
CA HIS A 566 -21.64 -17.87 6.48
C HIS A 566 -22.24 -18.45 7.76
N LEU A 567 -21.49 -19.29 8.48
CA LEU A 567 -21.91 -19.85 9.76
C LEU A 567 -22.14 -18.76 10.81
N PHE A 568 -21.31 -17.72 10.80
CA PHE A 568 -21.49 -16.56 11.68
C PHE A 568 -22.85 -15.88 11.47
N LEU A 569 -23.24 -15.63 10.22
CA LEU A 569 -24.54 -15.02 9.90
C LEU A 569 -25.71 -15.94 10.23
N LEU A 570 -25.63 -17.24 9.90
CA LEU A 570 -26.68 -18.23 10.21
C LEU A 570 -26.90 -18.42 11.71
N SER A 571 -25.86 -18.27 12.52
CA SER A 571 -25.93 -18.45 13.97
C SER A 571 -26.02 -17.11 14.72
N MET A 572 -26.38 -16.01 14.04
CA MET A 572 -26.52 -14.68 14.66
C MET A 572 -27.62 -14.73 15.74
N PRO A 573 -27.28 -14.49 17.01
CA PRO A 573 -28.29 -14.45 18.06
C PRO A 573 -29.09 -13.15 17.99
N SER A 574 -30.36 -13.19 18.37
CA SER A 574 -31.16 -11.99 18.54
C SER A 574 -30.58 -11.11 19.66
N ALA A 575 -30.61 -9.82 19.48
CA ALA A 575 -30.15 -8.88 20.49
C ALA A 575 -31.02 -8.99 21.75
N GLY A 576 -30.43 -9.44 22.88
CA GLY A 576 -31.07 -9.38 24.18
C GLY A 576 -31.09 -7.95 24.72
N ALA A 577 -31.68 -7.76 25.90
CA ALA A 577 -31.82 -6.44 26.51
C ALA A 577 -30.50 -5.65 26.66
N ASP A 578 -29.41 -6.35 26.85
CA ASP A 578 -28.04 -5.80 26.95
C ASP A 578 -27.20 -5.98 25.70
N GLY A 579 -27.67 -6.75 24.71
CA GLY A 579 -26.96 -7.06 23.46
C GLY A 579 -25.63 -7.81 23.66
N GLN A 580 -25.35 -8.36 24.86
CA GLN A 580 -24.05 -8.99 25.15
C GLN A 580 -23.84 -10.28 24.37
N ASN A 581 -24.90 -11.06 24.11
CA ASN A 581 -24.86 -12.27 23.31
C ASN A 581 -24.35 -12.01 21.89
N VAL A 582 -24.80 -10.92 21.25
CA VAL A 582 -24.34 -10.50 19.91
C VAL A 582 -22.89 -10.02 19.98
N ARG A 583 -22.52 -9.21 20.99
CA ARG A 583 -21.12 -8.74 21.16
C ARG A 583 -20.14 -9.89 21.30
N ASP A 584 -20.48 -10.90 22.11
CA ASP A 584 -19.63 -12.08 22.29
C ASP A 584 -19.51 -12.91 21.02
N HIS A 585 -20.62 -13.04 20.28
CA HIS A 585 -20.65 -13.76 19.01
C HIS A 585 -19.78 -13.08 17.94
N VAL A 586 -19.93 -11.76 17.76
CA VAL A 586 -19.12 -10.94 16.84
C VAL A 586 -17.65 -10.92 17.30
N GLY A 587 -17.42 -10.84 18.61
CA GLY A 587 -16.08 -10.87 19.18
C GLY A 587 -15.31 -12.13 18.80
N LYS A 588 -15.93 -13.29 18.93
CA LYS A 588 -15.36 -14.60 18.53
C LYS A 588 -15.09 -14.67 17.03
N PHE A 589 -16.03 -14.21 16.22
CA PHE A 589 -15.87 -14.19 14.76
C PHE A 589 -14.67 -13.32 14.32
N LEU A 590 -14.56 -12.09 14.82
CA LEU A 590 -13.44 -11.21 14.49
C LEU A 590 -12.09 -11.72 15.02
N ASP A 591 -12.11 -12.50 16.12
CA ASP A 591 -10.90 -13.16 16.64
C ASP A 591 -10.44 -14.32 15.74
N MET A 592 -11.35 -15.06 15.12
CA MET A 592 -11.00 -16.07 14.12
C MET A 592 -10.33 -15.44 12.88
N MET A 593 -10.74 -14.23 12.52
CA MET A 593 -10.21 -13.51 11.36
C MET A 593 -8.91 -12.72 11.66
N ARG A 594 -8.18 -13.00 12.73
CA ARG A 594 -6.98 -12.21 13.11
C ARG A 594 -5.89 -12.17 12.03
N SER A 595 -5.74 -13.24 11.26
CA SER A 595 -4.75 -13.37 10.19
C SER A 595 -5.08 -12.54 8.94
N GLU A 596 -6.32 -12.14 8.76
CA GLU A 596 -6.73 -11.34 7.61
C GLU A 596 -6.25 -9.89 7.70
N ASP A 597 -6.04 -9.25 6.55
CA ASP A 597 -5.70 -7.84 6.51
C ASP A 597 -6.89 -6.96 6.94
N ARG A 598 -6.59 -5.73 7.34
CA ARG A 598 -7.61 -4.81 7.86
C ARG A 598 -8.63 -4.40 6.80
N GLU A 599 -8.21 -4.28 5.55
CA GLU A 599 -9.07 -3.81 4.47
C GLU A 599 -10.12 -4.86 4.10
N SER A 600 -9.71 -6.13 4.03
CA SER A 600 -10.62 -7.28 3.82
C SER A 600 -11.61 -7.42 4.98
N LYS A 601 -11.14 -7.31 6.24
CA LYS A 601 -12.03 -7.30 7.41
C LYS A 601 -13.07 -6.19 7.36
N ARG A 602 -12.64 -4.97 7.00
CA ARG A 602 -13.55 -3.82 6.91
C ARG A 602 -14.60 -4.06 5.83
N GLY A 603 -14.21 -4.49 4.63
CA GLY A 603 -15.14 -4.78 3.55
C GLY A 603 -16.19 -5.83 3.94
N LEU A 604 -15.76 -6.89 4.64
CA LEU A 604 -16.69 -7.91 5.11
C LEU A 604 -17.63 -7.39 6.23
N VAL A 605 -17.11 -6.63 7.18
CA VAL A 605 -17.94 -6.01 8.25
C VAL A 605 -18.94 -5.03 7.64
N ASP A 606 -18.52 -4.21 6.65
CA ASP A 606 -19.42 -3.32 5.93
C ASP A 606 -20.57 -4.10 5.27
N ALA A 607 -20.25 -5.18 4.54
CA ALA A 607 -21.27 -6.01 3.90
C ALA A 607 -22.21 -6.70 4.92
N VAL A 608 -21.70 -7.16 6.06
CA VAL A 608 -22.51 -7.75 7.14
C VAL A 608 -23.44 -6.71 7.77
N VAL A 609 -22.94 -5.51 8.08
CA VAL A 609 -23.75 -4.43 8.65
C VAL A 609 -24.85 -4.00 7.66
N ASP A 610 -24.51 -3.85 6.36
CA ASP A 610 -25.47 -3.51 5.32
C ASP A 610 -26.56 -4.57 5.16
N PHE A 611 -26.16 -5.86 5.18
CA PHE A 611 -27.10 -6.98 5.12
C PHE A 611 -28.06 -6.98 6.32
N LEU A 612 -27.55 -6.90 7.54
CA LEU A 612 -28.34 -6.87 8.75
C LEU A 612 -29.26 -5.65 8.80
N HIS A 613 -28.74 -4.47 8.43
CA HIS A 613 -29.51 -3.23 8.39
C HIS A 613 -30.68 -3.31 7.41
N LYS A 614 -30.45 -3.80 6.18
CA LYS A 614 -31.51 -3.98 5.16
C LYS A 614 -32.49 -5.09 5.50
N SER A 615 -32.04 -6.13 6.23
CA SER A 615 -32.89 -7.20 6.74
C SER A 615 -33.74 -6.80 7.96
N GLY A 616 -33.62 -5.55 8.43
CA GLY A 616 -34.37 -5.06 9.60
C GLY A 616 -33.74 -5.38 10.95
N LEU A 617 -32.60 -6.07 10.99
CA LEU A 617 -31.84 -6.42 12.18
C LEU A 617 -30.90 -5.26 12.57
N LYS A 618 -31.47 -4.07 12.78
CA LYS A 618 -30.72 -2.82 12.96
C LYS A 618 -29.96 -2.74 14.29
N GLU A 619 -30.48 -3.37 15.33
CA GLU A 619 -29.80 -3.46 16.63
C GLU A 619 -28.54 -4.33 16.52
N GLU A 620 -28.68 -5.51 15.90
CA GLU A 620 -27.56 -6.42 15.63
C GLU A 620 -26.53 -5.74 14.75
N ALA A 621 -26.93 -5.05 13.68
CA ALA A 621 -26.03 -4.26 12.83
C ALA A 621 -25.22 -3.24 13.63
N GLY A 622 -25.88 -2.52 14.53
CA GLY A 622 -25.23 -1.56 15.43
C GLY A 622 -24.20 -2.21 16.35
N LEU A 623 -24.53 -3.38 16.92
CA LEU A 623 -23.63 -4.13 17.79
C LEU A 623 -22.43 -4.71 17.03
N VAL A 624 -22.63 -5.18 15.79
CA VAL A 624 -21.54 -5.62 14.91
C VAL A 624 -20.55 -4.48 14.68
N TRP A 625 -21.05 -3.28 14.33
CA TRP A 625 -20.20 -2.11 14.14
C TRP A 625 -19.46 -1.70 15.42
N GLU A 626 -20.13 -1.67 16.57
CA GLU A 626 -19.52 -1.32 17.86
C GLU A 626 -18.32 -2.23 18.19
N VAL A 627 -18.51 -3.56 18.09
CA VAL A 627 -17.44 -4.53 18.37
C VAL A 627 -16.30 -4.42 17.34
N ALA A 628 -16.62 -4.20 16.06
CA ALA A 628 -15.61 -4.01 15.01
C ALA A 628 -14.80 -2.73 15.26
N ALA A 629 -15.42 -1.64 15.68
CA ALA A 629 -14.72 -0.41 16.04
C ALA A 629 -13.81 -0.61 17.26
N GLN A 630 -14.27 -1.31 18.30
CA GLN A 630 -13.48 -1.68 19.49
C GLN A 630 -12.26 -2.54 19.13
N LYS A 631 -12.40 -3.46 18.16
CA LYS A 631 -11.31 -4.31 17.67
C LYS A 631 -10.43 -3.64 16.61
N ASN A 632 -10.54 -2.31 16.46
CA ASN A 632 -9.70 -1.49 15.58
C ASN A 632 -9.81 -1.84 14.07
N VAL A 633 -10.98 -2.30 13.63
CA VAL A 633 -11.28 -2.44 12.19
C VAL A 633 -11.40 -1.05 11.53
N TYR A 634 -11.93 -0.08 12.29
CA TYR A 634 -12.09 1.32 11.87
C TYR A 634 -11.28 2.26 12.79
N PRO A 635 -9.96 2.36 12.66
CA PRO A 635 -9.08 3.03 13.64
C PRO A 635 -9.35 4.53 13.82
N ASP A 636 -9.84 5.20 12.78
CA ASP A 636 -10.05 6.65 12.77
C ASP A 636 -11.53 7.04 12.62
N ALA A 637 -12.46 6.10 12.89
CA ALA A 637 -13.90 6.36 12.70
C ALA A 637 -14.40 7.45 13.66
N VAL A 638 -13.99 7.41 14.92
CA VAL A 638 -14.36 8.41 15.93
C VAL A 638 -13.11 8.81 16.69
N ARG A 639 -12.76 10.10 16.64
CA ARG A 639 -11.55 10.62 17.28
C ARG A 639 -11.78 11.98 17.92
N GLU A 640 -11.33 12.14 19.15
CA GLU A 640 -11.25 13.43 19.80
C GLU A 640 -10.02 14.20 19.26
N LYS A 641 -10.23 15.42 18.76
CA LYS A 641 -9.16 16.30 18.26
C LYS A 641 -8.60 17.22 19.33
N SER A 642 -9.48 17.72 20.19
CA SER A 642 -9.14 18.53 21.35
C SER A 642 -10.30 18.44 22.34
N SER A 643 -10.18 19.02 23.55
CA SER A 643 -11.20 18.94 24.58
C SER A 643 -12.62 19.19 24.04
N CYS A 644 -13.47 18.17 24.08
CA CYS A 644 -14.85 18.17 23.57
C CYS A 644 -15.03 18.47 22.07
N TYR A 645 -13.96 18.41 21.25
CA TYR A 645 -14.05 18.53 19.78
C TYR A 645 -13.83 17.18 19.14
N TRP A 646 -14.82 16.65 18.43
CA TRP A 646 -14.84 15.30 17.88
C TRP A 646 -14.86 15.29 16.37
N LEU A 647 -14.18 14.31 15.79
CA LEU A 647 -14.22 13.98 14.37
C LEU A 647 -14.84 12.60 14.20
N ILE A 648 -15.91 12.52 13.41
CA ILE A 648 -16.52 11.26 12.97
C ILE A 648 -16.17 11.08 11.50
N ASN A 649 -15.36 10.07 11.17
CA ASN A 649 -14.85 9.82 9.84
C ASN A 649 -15.52 8.60 9.22
N LEU A 650 -16.42 8.82 8.27
CA LEU A 650 -17.26 7.80 7.64
C LEU A 650 -16.84 7.48 6.19
N HIS A 651 -15.84 8.17 5.66
CA HIS A 651 -15.54 8.15 4.22
C HIS A 651 -15.05 6.79 3.67
N VAL A 652 -14.67 5.86 4.54
CA VAL A 652 -14.18 4.51 4.17
C VAL A 652 -15.23 3.42 4.40
N MET A 653 -16.43 3.77 4.84
CA MET A 653 -17.52 2.86 5.14
C MET A 653 -18.49 2.76 3.96
N SER A 654 -19.31 1.72 3.92
CA SER A 654 -20.53 1.68 3.09
C SER A 654 -21.57 2.68 3.59
N ASP A 655 -22.61 2.93 2.82
CA ASP A 655 -23.69 3.83 3.19
C ASP A 655 -24.47 3.35 4.42
N GLY A 656 -24.84 2.07 4.47
CA GLY A 656 -25.52 1.48 5.63
C GLY A 656 -24.65 1.45 6.88
N THR A 657 -23.35 1.08 6.74
CA THR A 657 -22.41 1.12 7.87
C THR A 657 -22.21 2.56 8.37
N ALA A 658 -22.10 3.54 7.48
CA ALA A 658 -21.93 4.94 7.85
C ALA A 658 -23.11 5.50 8.62
N VAL A 659 -24.34 5.19 8.19
CA VAL A 659 -25.59 5.57 8.88
C VAL A 659 -25.66 4.91 10.27
N THR A 660 -25.37 3.61 10.34
CA THR A 660 -25.33 2.85 11.60
C THR A 660 -24.27 3.42 12.56
N ALA A 661 -23.05 3.64 12.06
CA ALA A 661 -21.94 4.19 12.84
C ALA A 661 -22.25 5.58 13.40
N LEU A 662 -22.80 6.46 12.55
CA LEU A 662 -23.18 7.82 12.96
C LEU A 662 -24.27 7.78 14.03
N SER A 663 -25.35 7.05 13.79
CA SER A 663 -26.49 6.96 14.72
C SER A 663 -26.03 6.42 16.10
N ARG A 664 -25.23 5.36 16.13
CA ARG A 664 -24.67 4.80 17.37
C ARG A 664 -23.72 5.76 18.08
N THR A 665 -22.90 6.48 17.34
CA THR A 665 -21.97 7.47 17.92
C THR A 665 -22.73 8.65 18.52
N LEU A 666 -23.78 9.16 17.84
CA LEU A 666 -24.61 10.25 18.37
C LEU A 666 -25.38 9.80 19.63
N ALA A 667 -25.91 8.57 19.65
CA ALA A 667 -26.52 7.99 20.84
C ALA A 667 -25.53 7.85 22.01
N TRP A 668 -24.27 7.52 21.72
CA TRP A 668 -23.22 7.49 22.71
C TRP A 668 -22.94 8.90 23.28
N PHE A 669 -22.80 9.93 22.46
CA PHE A 669 -22.65 11.32 22.92
C PHE A 669 -23.79 11.76 23.82
N ARG A 670 -25.03 11.39 23.47
CA ARG A 670 -26.19 11.66 24.33
C ARG A 670 -26.05 11.02 25.70
N ARG A 671 -25.73 9.73 25.79
CA ARG A 671 -25.56 9.01 27.04
C ARG A 671 -24.45 9.60 27.91
N GLU A 672 -23.29 9.90 27.29
CA GLU A 672 -22.18 10.53 27.98
C GLU A 672 -22.54 11.91 28.53
N MET A 673 -23.24 12.71 27.75
CA MET A 673 -23.71 14.04 28.15
C MET A 673 -24.74 13.97 29.29
N MET A 674 -25.61 12.95 29.28
CA MET A 674 -26.55 12.75 30.39
C MET A 674 -25.89 12.28 31.69
N MET A 675 -24.77 11.56 31.60
CA MET A 675 -24.02 11.08 32.75
C MET A 675 -23.05 12.12 33.31
N SER A 676 -22.32 12.80 32.46
CA SER A 676 -21.25 13.74 32.83
C SER A 676 -21.69 15.19 32.91
N GLY A 677 -22.81 15.54 32.30
CA GLY A 677 -23.27 16.93 32.14
C GLY A 677 -22.48 17.73 31.09
N VAL A 678 -21.46 17.12 30.47
CA VAL A 678 -20.58 17.78 29.51
C VAL A 678 -20.87 17.26 28.12
N GLY A 679 -21.31 18.14 27.21
CA GLY A 679 -21.55 17.81 25.82
C GLY A 679 -20.37 18.15 24.90
N PRO A 680 -20.36 17.63 23.66
CA PRO A 680 -19.35 18.00 22.69
C PRO A 680 -19.49 19.46 22.29
N SER A 681 -18.37 20.18 22.26
CA SER A 681 -18.35 21.57 21.79
C SER A 681 -18.52 21.65 20.26
N ARG A 682 -18.02 20.64 19.55
CA ARG A 682 -18.07 20.52 18.12
C ARG A 682 -17.96 19.07 17.64
N ILE A 683 -18.74 18.71 16.64
CA ILE A 683 -18.66 17.44 15.93
C ILE A 683 -18.50 17.72 14.43
N ASP A 684 -17.40 17.23 13.84
CA ASP A 684 -17.18 17.21 12.40
C ASP A 684 -17.46 15.80 11.86
N ILE A 685 -18.41 15.69 10.92
CA ILE A 685 -18.79 14.43 10.27
C ILE A 685 -18.23 14.44 8.85
N VAL A 686 -17.24 13.60 8.59
CA VAL A 686 -16.55 13.51 7.29
C VAL A 686 -17.06 12.31 6.50
N THR A 687 -17.70 12.56 5.36
CA THR A 687 -18.28 11.55 4.47
C THR A 687 -17.47 11.34 3.19
N GLY A 688 -16.47 12.20 2.95
CA GLY A 688 -15.73 12.21 1.70
C GLY A 688 -16.48 12.86 0.54
N TRP A 689 -15.72 13.23 -0.48
CA TRP A 689 -16.21 14.00 -1.63
C TRP A 689 -16.59 13.13 -2.85
N GLY A 690 -16.48 11.80 -2.74
CA GLY A 690 -16.82 10.91 -3.85
C GLY A 690 -15.80 10.93 -5.01
N ARG A 691 -14.52 11.22 -4.75
CA ARG A 691 -13.45 11.15 -5.79
C ARG A 691 -13.33 9.78 -6.43
N ARG A 692 -13.68 8.72 -5.70
CA ARG A 692 -13.61 7.31 -6.14
C ARG A 692 -14.95 6.75 -6.57
N SER A 693 -16.03 7.54 -6.54
CA SER A 693 -17.36 7.13 -7.00
C SER A 693 -17.43 7.06 -8.53
N ARG A 694 -18.36 6.27 -9.07
CA ARG A 694 -18.60 6.15 -10.52
C ARG A 694 -18.81 7.52 -11.19
N VAL A 695 -19.47 8.44 -10.48
CA VAL A 695 -19.60 9.84 -10.88
C VAL A 695 -18.81 10.66 -9.86
N THR A 696 -17.80 11.39 -10.30
CA THR A 696 -16.99 12.25 -9.44
C THR A 696 -17.88 13.29 -8.76
N GLY A 697 -17.84 13.35 -7.44
CA GLY A 697 -18.67 14.24 -6.63
C GLY A 697 -19.99 13.61 -6.12
N ALA A 698 -20.38 12.42 -6.57
CA ALA A 698 -21.53 11.68 -6.07
C ALA A 698 -21.08 10.62 -5.04
N SER A 699 -21.03 10.98 -3.76
CA SER A 699 -20.75 10.05 -2.66
C SER A 699 -22.08 9.52 -2.10
N MET A 700 -22.31 8.19 -2.23
CA MET A 700 -23.49 7.53 -1.64
C MET A 700 -23.50 7.70 -0.12
N VAL A 701 -22.37 7.54 0.53
CA VAL A 701 -22.20 7.78 1.98
C VAL A 701 -22.62 9.21 2.35
N ARG A 702 -22.19 10.20 1.57
CA ARG A 702 -22.60 11.59 1.81
C ARG A 702 -24.09 11.77 1.70
N GLN A 703 -24.70 11.20 0.66
CA GLN A 703 -26.14 11.30 0.43
C GLN A 703 -26.92 10.66 1.59
N ALA A 704 -26.60 9.41 1.94
CA ALA A 704 -27.26 8.68 3.04
C ALA A 704 -27.12 9.40 4.39
N VAL A 705 -25.91 9.90 4.69
CA VAL A 705 -25.67 10.68 5.91
C VAL A 705 -26.43 12.00 5.90
N GLN A 706 -26.46 12.70 4.77
CA GLN A 706 -27.20 13.96 4.64
C GLN A 706 -28.72 13.75 4.82
N GLU A 707 -29.26 12.69 4.23
CA GLU A 707 -30.68 12.31 4.39
C GLU A 707 -31.01 12.00 5.86
N LEU A 708 -30.13 11.22 6.54
CA LEU A 708 -30.27 10.95 7.97
C LEU A 708 -30.28 12.25 8.81
N LEU A 709 -29.30 13.14 8.59
CA LEU A 709 -29.17 14.39 9.33
C LEU A 709 -30.37 15.30 9.12
N HIS A 710 -30.92 15.35 7.89
CA HIS A 710 -32.14 16.12 7.58
C HIS A 710 -33.39 15.50 8.22
N MET A 711 -33.53 14.17 8.15
CA MET A 711 -34.68 13.46 8.73
C MET A 711 -34.83 13.77 10.23
N PHE A 712 -33.73 13.86 10.94
CA PHE A 712 -33.71 14.16 12.37
C PHE A 712 -33.45 15.62 12.72
N SER A 713 -33.47 16.51 11.72
CA SER A 713 -33.25 17.96 11.92
C SER A 713 -31.94 18.25 12.71
N PHE A 714 -30.89 17.51 12.41
CA PHE A 714 -29.58 17.74 13.04
C PHE A 714 -29.07 19.15 12.70
N PRO A 715 -28.61 19.94 13.68
CA PRO A 715 -28.16 21.31 13.43
C PRO A 715 -26.75 21.32 12.83
N PHE A 716 -26.65 21.19 11.51
CA PHE A 716 -25.36 21.19 10.83
C PHE A 716 -25.24 22.32 9.80
N PHE A 717 -23.99 22.63 9.50
CA PHE A 717 -23.61 23.44 8.34
C PHE A 717 -22.47 22.74 7.58
N THR A 718 -22.30 23.07 6.32
CA THR A 718 -21.19 22.60 5.49
C THR A 718 -20.08 23.65 5.50
N VAL A 719 -18.82 23.20 5.57
CA VAL A 719 -17.66 24.09 5.52
C VAL A 719 -17.47 24.60 4.09
N ASN A 720 -17.34 25.92 3.91
CA ASN A 720 -17.06 26.52 2.61
C ASN A 720 -15.81 25.88 1.97
N GLY A 721 -15.98 25.35 0.76
CA GLY A 721 -14.92 24.64 0.03
C GLY A 721 -14.78 23.14 0.36
N ASN A 722 -15.45 22.61 1.39
CA ASN A 722 -15.45 21.18 1.71
C ASN A 722 -16.87 20.63 1.90
N THR A 723 -17.54 20.35 0.81
CA THR A 723 -18.91 19.80 0.82
C THR A 723 -19.02 18.37 1.37
N GLY A 724 -17.91 17.69 1.62
CA GLY A 724 -17.85 16.35 2.20
C GLY A 724 -17.77 16.34 3.74
N CYS A 725 -17.94 17.48 4.39
CA CYS A 725 -17.90 17.61 5.85
C CYS A 725 -19.12 18.37 6.37
N PHE A 726 -19.85 17.76 7.31
CA PHE A 726 -20.95 18.37 8.04
C PHE A 726 -20.48 18.72 9.46
N VAL A 727 -20.79 19.92 9.93
CA VAL A 727 -20.34 20.42 11.24
C VAL A 727 -21.53 20.78 12.11
N GLY A 728 -21.59 20.17 13.29
CA GLY A 728 -22.50 20.57 14.36
C GLY A 728 -21.71 21.17 15.53
N CYS A 729 -22.16 22.28 16.11
CA CYS A 729 -21.45 22.93 17.22
C CYS A 729 -22.36 23.71 18.14
N GLY A 730 -21.85 23.98 19.34
CA GLY A 730 -22.43 24.88 20.33
C GLY A 730 -23.74 24.42 20.95
N GLU A 731 -24.51 25.39 21.45
CA GLU A 731 -25.76 25.13 22.18
C GLU A 731 -26.83 24.42 21.33
N PRO A 732 -27.02 24.73 20.01
CA PRO A 732 -27.98 24.00 19.18
C PRO A 732 -27.66 22.49 19.11
N LEU A 733 -26.37 22.11 19.00
CA LEU A 733 -25.95 20.72 18.99
C LEU A 733 -26.29 20.02 20.33
N ASN A 734 -25.98 20.66 21.45
CA ASN A 734 -26.24 20.10 22.78
C ASN A 734 -27.74 19.97 23.07
N LYS A 735 -28.56 20.95 22.69
CA LYS A 735 -30.03 20.87 22.78
C LYS A 735 -30.58 19.72 21.95
N TRP A 736 -30.04 19.53 20.75
CA TRP A 736 -30.45 18.45 19.85
C TRP A 736 -30.06 17.09 20.40
N LEU A 737 -28.85 16.91 20.94
CA LEU A 737 -28.38 15.65 21.51
C LEU A 737 -29.23 15.21 22.71
N LEU A 738 -29.83 16.11 23.48
CA LEU A 738 -30.71 15.79 24.61
C LEU A 738 -32.07 15.21 24.19
N GLN A 739 -32.44 15.28 22.91
CA GLN A 739 -33.72 14.74 22.44
C GLN A 739 -33.76 13.22 22.58
N SER A 740 -34.90 12.68 23.05
CA SER A 740 -35.05 11.25 23.35
C SER A 740 -34.92 10.33 22.12
N TYR A 741 -35.29 10.82 20.93
CA TYR A 741 -35.20 10.05 19.68
C TYR A 741 -33.76 9.77 19.25
N VAL A 742 -32.78 10.58 19.70
CA VAL A 742 -31.35 10.39 19.36
C VAL A 742 -30.86 9.01 19.81
N GLU A 743 -31.37 8.50 20.94
CA GLU A 743 -31.03 7.17 21.46
C GLU A 743 -31.42 6.04 20.49
N ARG A 744 -32.46 6.25 19.67
CA ARG A 744 -33.07 5.24 18.82
C ARG A 744 -32.95 5.54 17.32
N MET A 745 -32.14 6.50 16.93
CA MET A 745 -31.95 6.85 15.51
C MET A 745 -31.55 5.68 14.64
N HIS A 746 -30.77 4.75 15.19
CA HIS A 746 -30.29 3.55 14.48
C HIS A 746 -31.41 2.54 14.17
N LEU A 747 -32.59 2.67 14.80
CA LEU A 747 -33.74 1.77 14.57
C LEU A 747 -34.66 2.24 13.45
N LEU A 748 -34.45 3.43 12.92
CA LEU A 748 -35.21 4.03 11.80
C LEU A 748 -34.44 3.93 10.49
#